data_ef0e16924c79a93047998db1b3df221f
#
_entry.id   ef0e16924c79a93047998db1b3df221f
#
_cell.length_a   1.000
_cell.length_b   1.000
_cell.length_c   1.000
_cell.angle_alpha   90.00
_cell.angle_beta   90.00
_cell.angle_gamma   90.00
#
_symmetry.space_group_name_H-M   'P 1'
#
loop_
_entity.id
_entity.type
_entity.pdbx_description
1 polymer ?
#
loop_
_entity_poly.entity_id
_entity_poly.type
_entity_poly.pdbx_seq_one_letter_code
_entity_poly.pdbx_strand_id
1 'polypeptide(L)'
;MKNFLRETHRRAVWQVLAVYVGVSWAVLQVVDVLTQNMGLPPWVFPFALVLLLLGLPVMLATAIIQGKGVAAGESERTVADRPAAREARVESVVREPDAALDRRRLFTWKNSILGGAAAAMLFVLVMGGYAFARRAGLGSAGTLVAKGLIENGERVLLANFSGDDAMAPVVTMAFRVDLSQSPTVNLADPSFIEAVLERMELPADTKLDEKVALEAAVREGIKAVVAGDVADLGGGYVLTARLVAAESGQDLINLRESAPDSTKVLETIDRLSRRMRERMGESLGSIRASAPLERATTTSLEALRKYTQALTAIDTGDQDLGEALLEEAIGIDSTFAMAWRKLSVVHNSLGDDAEARAAATRAYELRDMLTDRERYLTTGTYHSQVTNDTDAGITAYRSLLDQYPNDTWALNNLALLYYDQGNMDGAMQLLGRATQLDPYSPNAYINLAGGLHWLGARDSAHAVIDLLEENVPGQPWVHRVRSSMLAAEWKYDSAQVEVDSLMRSGSTTGRRWALQNQTAIDLAHGRLIQAQRWQDSRQSEDPLLEAAWQAWVELEVRQQRVAAARILDAALARAGAIDTIDGSLDRAFFYASAGRPDEARAWMAADRRASNRYSSQPAPLRAGEDGWFEGVLAFGEGRFSDAVDALRQAEADYDSFYPEFGARIVSWDLARAYDRAGMADSAVARYEMALDFGDLLEIRRQAREYPVTLIRLAERYDEKGDLDRAAGYYGRFVDLWNDADPDLQPRVEAARRRLEEIVRERG
;
A
#
# COMPACT_ATOMS: atom_id res chain seq x y z
N MET A 1 -49.86 -12.53 -53.46
CA MET A 1 -49.40 -13.90 -53.06
C MET A 1 -47.95 -13.95 -52.59
N LYS A 2 -46.96 -13.36 -53.31
CA LYS A 2 -45.51 -13.35 -52.82
C LYS A 2 -45.29 -12.65 -51.48
N ASN A 3 -46.03 -11.61 -51.16
CA ASN A 3 -45.89 -10.88 -49.90
C ASN A 3 -46.51 -11.63 -48.68
N PHE A 4 -47.61 -12.33 -48.91
CA PHE A 4 -48.30 -13.14 -47.88
C PHE A 4 -47.43 -14.37 -47.45
N LEU A 5 -46.79 -15.02 -48.42
CA LEU A 5 -45.88 -16.16 -48.17
C LEU A 5 -44.58 -15.71 -47.50
N ARG A 6 -44.12 -14.48 -47.74
CA ARG A 6 -42.99 -13.90 -47.02
C ARG A 6 -43.32 -13.59 -45.54
N GLU A 7 -44.57 -13.18 -45.29
CA GLU A 7 -45.04 -12.79 -43.98
C GLU A 7 -45.33 -14.00 -43.07
N THR A 8 -45.92 -15.08 -43.62
CA THR A 8 -46.10 -16.34 -42.89
C THR A 8 -44.79 -17.05 -42.59
N HIS A 9 -43.81 -17.00 -43.48
CA HIS A 9 -42.47 -17.56 -43.26
C HIS A 9 -41.73 -16.80 -42.18
N ARG A 10 -41.86 -15.50 -42.17
CA ARG A 10 -41.26 -14.63 -41.14
C ARG A 10 -41.90 -14.88 -39.76
N ARG A 11 -43.19 -15.11 -39.65
CA ARG A 11 -43.90 -15.44 -38.43
C ARG A 11 -43.47 -16.80 -37.84
N ALA A 12 -43.32 -17.82 -38.66
CA ALA A 12 -42.89 -19.16 -38.20
C ALA A 12 -41.45 -19.16 -37.66
N VAL A 13 -40.55 -18.44 -38.31
CA VAL A 13 -39.13 -18.29 -37.81
C VAL A 13 -39.10 -17.54 -36.51
N TRP A 14 -39.91 -16.46 -36.37
CA TRP A 14 -40.00 -15.69 -35.14
C TRP A 14 -40.61 -16.50 -33.97
N GLN A 15 -41.60 -17.34 -34.26
CA GLN A 15 -42.18 -18.23 -33.25
C GLN A 15 -41.18 -19.26 -32.73
N VAL A 16 -40.41 -19.89 -33.63
CA VAL A 16 -39.35 -20.85 -33.24
C VAL A 16 -38.25 -20.17 -32.42
N LEU A 17 -37.86 -18.96 -32.85
CA LEU A 17 -36.86 -18.17 -32.11
C LEU A 17 -37.35 -17.79 -30.70
N ALA A 18 -38.61 -17.32 -30.60
CA ALA A 18 -39.19 -16.95 -29.29
C ALA A 18 -39.28 -18.15 -28.33
N VAL A 19 -39.71 -19.31 -28.84
CA VAL A 19 -39.77 -20.55 -28.04
C VAL A 19 -38.36 -20.98 -27.63
N TYR A 20 -37.37 -20.92 -28.55
CA TYR A 20 -35.98 -21.29 -28.24
C TYR A 20 -35.39 -20.39 -27.16
N VAL A 21 -35.55 -19.07 -27.29
CA VAL A 21 -35.06 -18.10 -26.30
C VAL A 21 -35.74 -18.31 -24.95
N GLY A 22 -37.07 -18.54 -24.94
CA GLY A 22 -37.77 -18.80 -23.65
C GLY A 22 -37.34 -20.08 -22.96
N VAL A 23 -37.15 -21.17 -23.72
CA VAL A 23 -36.67 -22.44 -23.18
C VAL A 23 -35.20 -22.31 -22.72
N SER A 24 -34.36 -21.65 -23.53
CA SER A 24 -32.96 -21.39 -23.16
C SER A 24 -32.85 -20.57 -21.90
N TRP A 25 -33.67 -19.54 -21.72
CA TRP A 25 -33.71 -18.73 -20.52
C TRP A 25 -34.11 -19.57 -19.29
N ALA A 26 -35.14 -20.42 -19.42
CA ALA A 26 -35.56 -21.30 -18.33
C ALA A 26 -34.47 -22.30 -17.96
N VAL A 27 -33.75 -22.89 -18.93
CA VAL A 27 -32.63 -23.78 -18.69
C VAL A 27 -31.50 -23.05 -17.98
N LEU A 28 -31.14 -21.82 -18.37
CA LEU A 28 -30.12 -21.03 -17.72
C LEU A 28 -30.49 -20.67 -16.28
N GLN A 29 -31.76 -20.36 -16.01
CA GLN A 29 -32.22 -20.14 -14.63
C GLN A 29 -32.08 -21.39 -13.76
N VAL A 30 -32.42 -22.55 -14.30
CA VAL A 30 -32.21 -23.82 -13.57
C VAL A 30 -30.73 -24.08 -13.32
N VAL A 31 -29.88 -23.86 -14.32
CA VAL A 31 -28.42 -24.00 -14.17
C VAL A 31 -27.84 -23.02 -13.14
N ASP A 32 -28.33 -21.77 -13.15
CA ASP A 32 -27.91 -20.76 -12.17
C ASP A 32 -28.29 -21.15 -10.75
N VAL A 33 -29.56 -21.51 -10.53
CA VAL A 33 -30.06 -22.01 -9.24
C VAL A 33 -29.27 -23.25 -8.76
N LEU A 34 -28.98 -24.20 -9.64
CA LEU A 34 -28.20 -25.37 -9.30
C LEU A 34 -26.74 -24.99 -8.98
N THR A 35 -26.17 -24.03 -9.71
CA THR A 35 -24.80 -23.55 -9.46
C THR A 35 -24.69 -22.90 -8.09
N GLN A 36 -25.66 -22.06 -7.72
CA GLN A 36 -25.70 -21.37 -6.43
C GLN A 36 -25.98 -22.33 -5.24
N ASN A 37 -26.93 -23.25 -5.39
CA ASN A 37 -27.35 -24.11 -4.28
C ASN A 37 -26.52 -25.40 -4.12
N MET A 38 -25.84 -25.86 -5.19
CA MET A 38 -25.06 -27.10 -5.16
C MET A 38 -23.54 -26.87 -5.19
N GLY A 39 -23.10 -25.60 -5.15
CA GLY A 39 -21.67 -25.24 -5.16
C GLY A 39 -20.95 -25.71 -6.43
N LEU A 40 -21.59 -25.59 -7.58
CA LEU A 40 -20.98 -25.95 -8.86
C LEU A 40 -19.96 -24.88 -9.28
N PRO A 41 -18.90 -25.26 -10.03
CA PRO A 41 -17.87 -24.31 -10.45
C PRO A 41 -18.43 -23.15 -11.30
N PRO A 42 -17.85 -21.95 -11.23
CA PRO A 42 -18.31 -20.77 -11.97
C PRO A 42 -18.37 -20.94 -13.49
N TRP A 43 -17.60 -21.89 -14.05
CA TRP A 43 -17.59 -22.16 -15.48
C TRP A 43 -18.84 -22.91 -15.98
N VAL A 44 -19.66 -23.50 -15.10
CA VAL A 44 -20.84 -24.32 -15.46
C VAL A 44 -21.88 -23.47 -16.19
N PHE A 45 -22.16 -22.27 -15.71
CA PHE A 45 -23.09 -21.34 -16.33
C PHE A 45 -22.60 -20.86 -17.73
N PRO A 46 -21.36 -20.36 -17.89
CA PRO A 46 -20.81 -20.05 -19.22
C PRO A 46 -20.81 -21.26 -20.17
N PHE A 47 -20.52 -22.46 -19.69
CA PHE A 47 -20.54 -23.67 -20.51
C PHE A 47 -21.95 -24.01 -21.03
N ALA A 48 -22.98 -23.94 -20.17
CA ALA A 48 -24.35 -24.10 -20.56
C ALA A 48 -24.79 -23.04 -21.59
N LEU A 49 -24.39 -21.78 -21.40
CA LEU A 49 -24.65 -20.68 -22.31
C LEU A 49 -24.02 -20.93 -23.68
N VAL A 50 -22.77 -21.39 -23.75
CA VAL A 50 -22.08 -21.74 -25.01
C VAL A 50 -22.82 -22.86 -25.77
N LEU A 51 -23.24 -23.93 -25.06
CA LEU A 51 -24.01 -25.01 -25.66
C LEU A 51 -25.32 -24.53 -26.26
N LEU A 52 -26.04 -23.63 -25.59
CA LEU A 52 -27.26 -23.01 -26.08
C LEU A 52 -27.00 -22.10 -27.29
N LEU A 53 -25.94 -21.30 -27.26
CA LEU A 53 -25.54 -20.44 -28.37
C LEU A 53 -25.18 -21.27 -29.62
N LEU A 54 -24.51 -22.42 -29.47
CA LEU A 54 -24.21 -23.32 -30.57
C LEU A 54 -25.47 -24.01 -31.15
N GLY A 55 -26.49 -24.24 -30.33
CA GLY A 55 -27.77 -24.79 -30.75
C GLY A 55 -28.63 -23.82 -31.59
N LEU A 56 -28.51 -22.52 -31.36
CA LEU A 56 -29.32 -21.49 -32.02
C LEU A 56 -29.19 -21.49 -33.57
N PRO A 57 -27.98 -21.51 -34.16
CA PRO A 57 -27.85 -21.58 -35.65
C PRO A 57 -28.41 -22.86 -36.23
N VAL A 58 -28.31 -23.99 -35.53
CA VAL A 58 -28.84 -25.28 -36.00
C VAL A 58 -30.37 -25.24 -36.02
N MET A 59 -31.00 -24.72 -34.98
CA MET A 59 -32.45 -24.54 -34.88
C MET A 59 -32.97 -23.55 -35.95
N LEU A 60 -32.25 -22.44 -36.13
CA LEU A 60 -32.62 -21.42 -37.12
C LEU A 60 -32.52 -21.95 -38.58
N ALA A 61 -31.43 -22.67 -38.87
CA ALA A 61 -31.23 -23.32 -40.16
C ALA A 61 -32.33 -24.36 -40.44
N THR A 62 -32.68 -25.19 -39.44
CA THR A 62 -33.76 -26.18 -39.52
C THR A 62 -35.11 -25.51 -39.83
N ALA A 63 -35.45 -24.43 -39.11
CA ALA A 63 -36.69 -23.67 -39.33
C ALA A 63 -36.75 -23.04 -40.71
N ILE A 64 -35.67 -22.51 -41.25
CA ILE A 64 -35.59 -21.89 -42.56
C ILE A 64 -35.69 -22.94 -43.69
N ILE A 65 -35.01 -24.09 -43.55
CA ILE A 65 -34.98 -25.14 -44.59
C ILE A 65 -36.30 -25.88 -44.65
N GLN A 66 -36.91 -26.20 -43.53
CA GLN A 66 -38.22 -26.90 -43.52
C GLN A 66 -39.39 -25.98 -43.84
N GLY A 67 -39.32 -24.71 -43.47
CA GLY A 67 -40.35 -23.72 -43.90
C GLY A 67 -40.43 -23.53 -45.43
N LYS A 68 -39.33 -23.77 -46.17
CA LYS A 68 -39.35 -23.77 -47.64
C LYS A 68 -39.94 -25.03 -48.25
N GLY A 69 -40.01 -26.12 -47.49
CA GLY A 69 -40.58 -27.40 -47.95
C GLY A 69 -42.11 -27.43 -47.99
N VAL A 70 -42.77 -26.75 -47.05
CA VAL A 70 -44.23 -26.67 -46.96
C VAL A 70 -44.81 -25.77 -48.10
N ALA A 71 -44.09 -24.73 -48.52
CA ALA A 71 -44.51 -23.85 -49.61
C ALA A 71 -44.34 -24.49 -51.00
N ALA A 72 -43.51 -25.53 -51.14
CA ALA A 72 -43.32 -26.27 -52.42
C ALA A 72 -44.35 -27.41 -52.60
N GLY A 73 -44.89 -27.98 -51.50
CA GLY A 73 -45.85 -29.05 -51.49
C GLY A 73 -47.30 -28.63 -51.83
N GLU A 74 -47.64 -27.37 -51.63
CA GLU A 74 -48.96 -26.81 -51.98
C GLU A 74 -49.08 -26.34 -53.48
N SER A 75 -47.97 -26.25 -54.21
CA SER A 75 -47.92 -25.83 -55.60
C SER A 75 -48.05 -26.97 -56.61
N GLU A 76 -47.97 -28.25 -56.15
CA GLU A 76 -48.04 -29.44 -56.98
C GLU A 76 -49.45 -30.13 -57.05
N ARG A 77 -50.47 -29.59 -56.36
CA ARG A 77 -51.80 -30.20 -56.31
C ARG A 77 -52.87 -29.56 -57.23
N THR A 78 -52.48 -28.69 -58.10
CA THR A 78 -53.43 -28.05 -59.03
C THR A 78 -52.94 -27.93 -60.49
N VAL A 79 -52.55 -29.05 -61.09
CA VAL A 79 -52.68 -29.23 -62.59
C VAL A 79 -52.48 -30.71 -62.88
N ALA A 80 -53.57 -31.43 -62.87
CA ALA A 80 -53.71 -32.68 -63.66
C ALA A 80 -54.93 -32.43 -64.60
N ASP A 81 -54.65 -32.19 -65.87
CA ASP A 81 -55.39 -32.71 -67.04
C ASP A 81 -54.80 -32.23 -68.36
N ARG A 82 -54.43 -33.19 -69.09
CA ARG A 82 -54.52 -33.55 -70.48
C ARG A 82 -53.25 -33.55 -71.36
N PRO A 83 -53.26 -34.37 -72.41
CA PRO A 83 -52.12 -35.21 -72.68
C PRO A 83 -51.47 -34.97 -74.08
N ALA A 84 -50.49 -35.75 -74.37
CA ALA A 84 -49.99 -36.26 -75.61
C ALA A 84 -48.90 -35.47 -76.39
N ALA A 85 -47.95 -36.24 -76.65
CA ALA A 85 -47.25 -36.49 -77.93
C ALA A 85 -45.78 -36.00 -78.00
N ARG A 86 -44.92 -36.94 -77.93
CA ARG A 86 -44.01 -37.42 -78.99
C ARG A 86 -42.70 -36.67 -79.23
N GLU A 87 -41.68 -37.54 -79.18
CA GLU A 87 -40.42 -37.58 -79.96
C GLU A 87 -39.21 -36.85 -79.35
N ALA A 88 -38.34 -37.60 -78.69
CA ALA A 88 -37.10 -38.23 -79.16
C ALA A 88 -36.00 -37.25 -79.61
N ARG A 89 -34.92 -37.21 -78.91
CA ARG A 89 -33.62 -37.66 -79.40
C ARG A 89 -32.52 -37.22 -78.44
N VAL A 90 -31.84 -38.14 -77.82
CA VAL A 90 -30.40 -38.43 -77.68
C VAL A 90 -29.44 -37.23 -77.83
N GLU A 91 -28.66 -36.95 -76.80
CA GLU A 91 -27.20 -37.12 -76.74
C GLU A 91 -26.66 -36.66 -75.42
N SER A 92 -26.14 -37.55 -74.68
CA SER A 92 -24.85 -37.89 -74.21
C SER A 92 -24.06 -36.80 -73.46
N VAL A 93 -23.76 -37.18 -72.17
CA VAL A 93 -22.44 -37.18 -71.51
C VAL A 93 -21.93 -35.78 -71.13
N VAL A 94 -21.96 -35.53 -69.82
CA VAL A 94 -20.79 -35.46 -68.94
C VAL A 94 -21.30 -35.54 -67.49
N ARG A 95 -20.93 -36.58 -66.77
CA ARG A 95 -21.06 -36.67 -65.31
C ARG A 95 -19.91 -35.93 -64.70
N GLU A 96 -20.16 -34.78 -64.10
CA GLU A 96 -19.40 -34.27 -62.95
C GLU A 96 -20.06 -34.76 -61.66
N PRO A 97 -19.30 -35.22 -60.65
CA PRO A 97 -19.89 -35.64 -59.40
C PRO A 97 -20.18 -34.43 -58.53
N ASP A 98 -21.46 -34.01 -58.54
CA ASP A 98 -21.99 -33.05 -57.57
C ASP A 98 -21.94 -33.71 -56.16
N ALA A 99 -20.81 -33.53 -55.45
CA ALA A 99 -20.71 -33.71 -54.03
C ALA A 99 -21.31 -32.52 -53.28
N ALA A 100 -22.48 -32.09 -53.69
CA ALA A 100 -23.35 -31.27 -52.84
C ALA A 100 -24.00 -32.21 -51.82
N LEU A 101 -23.37 -32.39 -50.67
CA LEU A 101 -23.98 -32.93 -49.46
C LEU A 101 -25.43 -32.39 -49.37
N ASP A 102 -26.41 -33.28 -49.47
CA ASP A 102 -27.82 -32.96 -49.43
C ASP A 102 -28.17 -32.31 -48.09
N ARG A 103 -27.95 -31.01 -47.99
CA ARG A 103 -28.15 -30.18 -46.78
C ARG A 103 -29.55 -30.36 -46.22
N ARG A 104 -30.53 -30.76 -47.00
CA ARG A 104 -31.89 -31.04 -46.55
C ARG A 104 -32.00 -32.25 -45.65
N ARG A 105 -31.11 -33.24 -45.75
CA ARG A 105 -31.12 -34.43 -44.90
C ARG A 105 -30.48 -34.19 -43.53
N LEU A 106 -29.61 -33.18 -43.41
CA LEU A 106 -28.94 -32.85 -42.14
C LEU A 106 -29.80 -32.00 -41.21
N PHE A 107 -30.59 -31.06 -41.78
CA PHE A 107 -31.42 -30.12 -41.02
C PHE A 107 -32.89 -30.57 -40.96
N THR A 108 -33.17 -31.63 -40.21
CA THR A 108 -34.52 -32.13 -39.93
C THR A 108 -34.85 -31.92 -38.44
N TRP A 109 -36.17 -31.78 -38.11
CA TRP A 109 -36.56 -31.69 -36.70
C TRP A 109 -36.08 -32.86 -35.86
N LYS A 110 -36.03 -34.06 -36.43
CA LYS A 110 -35.46 -35.23 -35.76
C LYS A 110 -33.99 -35.05 -35.42
N ASN A 111 -33.17 -34.54 -36.36
CA ASN A 111 -31.74 -34.32 -36.14
C ASN A 111 -31.48 -33.14 -35.18
N SER A 112 -32.33 -32.12 -35.17
CA SER A 112 -32.25 -31.00 -34.24
C SER A 112 -32.59 -31.43 -32.79
N ILE A 113 -33.61 -32.28 -32.63
CA ILE A 113 -33.96 -32.87 -31.35
C ILE A 113 -32.86 -33.85 -30.87
N LEU A 114 -32.32 -34.69 -31.78
CA LEU A 114 -31.20 -35.56 -31.49
C LEU A 114 -29.94 -34.76 -31.10
N GLY A 115 -29.65 -33.66 -31.78
CA GLY A 115 -28.53 -32.78 -31.47
C GLY A 115 -28.71 -32.10 -30.09
N GLY A 116 -29.92 -31.65 -29.76
CA GLY A 116 -30.26 -31.12 -28.44
C GLY A 116 -30.13 -32.19 -27.33
N ALA A 117 -30.61 -33.40 -27.57
CA ALA A 117 -30.45 -34.53 -26.64
C ALA A 117 -28.98 -34.92 -26.46
N ALA A 118 -28.18 -34.93 -27.52
CA ALA A 118 -26.74 -35.17 -27.47
C ALA A 118 -26.01 -34.07 -26.67
N ALA A 119 -26.37 -32.81 -26.81
CA ALA A 119 -25.81 -31.68 -26.04
C ALA A 119 -26.19 -31.80 -24.56
N ALA A 120 -27.46 -32.14 -24.25
CA ALA A 120 -27.88 -32.39 -22.86
C ALA A 120 -27.16 -33.61 -22.25
N MET A 121 -26.98 -34.68 -23.01
CA MET A 121 -26.23 -35.86 -22.57
C MET A 121 -24.76 -35.53 -22.32
N LEU A 122 -24.12 -34.75 -23.19
CA LEU A 122 -22.75 -34.26 -23.01
C LEU A 122 -22.63 -33.42 -21.74
N PHE A 123 -23.59 -32.54 -21.51
CA PHE A 123 -23.63 -31.73 -20.27
C PHE A 123 -23.71 -32.64 -19.03
N VAL A 124 -24.62 -33.62 -19.02
CA VAL A 124 -24.76 -34.59 -17.91
C VAL A 124 -23.50 -35.43 -17.72
N LEU A 125 -22.84 -35.86 -18.82
CA LEU A 125 -21.58 -36.62 -18.76
C LEU A 125 -20.44 -35.76 -18.17
N VAL A 126 -20.31 -34.52 -18.62
CA VAL A 126 -19.29 -33.59 -18.08
C VAL A 126 -19.54 -33.31 -16.62
N MET A 127 -20.79 -33.01 -16.24
CA MET A 127 -21.17 -32.76 -14.84
C MET A 127 -21.04 -34.00 -13.96
N GLY A 128 -21.46 -35.17 -14.45
CA GLY A 128 -21.31 -36.46 -13.77
C GLY A 128 -19.83 -36.84 -13.60
N GLY A 129 -19.04 -36.65 -14.66
CA GLY A 129 -17.57 -36.83 -14.62
C GLY A 129 -16.89 -35.92 -13.62
N TYR A 130 -17.27 -34.64 -13.59
CA TYR A 130 -16.78 -33.68 -12.59
C TYR A 130 -17.19 -34.09 -11.17
N ALA A 131 -18.46 -34.43 -10.94
CA ALA A 131 -18.93 -34.88 -9.63
C ALA A 131 -18.23 -36.15 -9.15
N PHE A 132 -17.97 -37.08 -10.07
CA PHE A 132 -17.18 -38.28 -9.78
C PHE A 132 -15.73 -37.93 -9.42
N ALA A 133 -15.06 -37.10 -10.23
CA ALA A 133 -13.67 -36.67 -9.98
C ALA A 133 -13.56 -35.93 -8.63
N ARG A 134 -14.56 -35.08 -8.30
CA ARG A 134 -14.64 -34.39 -7.00
C ARG A 134 -14.75 -35.37 -5.83
N ARG A 135 -15.62 -36.41 -5.93
CA ARG A 135 -15.76 -37.47 -4.91
C ARG A 135 -14.52 -38.37 -4.82
N ALA A 136 -13.90 -38.67 -5.93
CA ALA A 136 -12.72 -39.51 -6.00
C ALA A 136 -11.42 -38.75 -5.66
N GLY A 137 -11.47 -37.41 -5.47
CA GLY A 137 -10.29 -36.59 -5.18
C GLY A 137 -9.31 -36.47 -6.33
N LEU A 138 -9.78 -36.59 -7.58
CA LEU A 138 -8.94 -36.61 -8.79
C LEU A 138 -8.80 -35.19 -9.40
N GLY A 139 -7.56 -34.77 -9.65
CA GLY A 139 -7.22 -33.50 -10.30
C GLY A 139 -7.77 -32.27 -9.58
N SER A 140 -8.03 -31.19 -10.31
CA SER A 140 -8.57 -29.91 -9.75
C SER A 140 -9.92 -30.04 -9.07
N ALA A 141 -10.72 -31.05 -9.41
CA ALA A 141 -12.01 -31.33 -8.76
C ALA A 141 -11.88 -31.91 -7.35
N GLY A 142 -10.72 -32.39 -6.98
CA GLY A 142 -10.41 -32.96 -5.67
C GLY A 142 -9.83 -31.98 -4.66
N THR A 143 -9.58 -30.74 -5.06
CA THR A 143 -8.96 -29.71 -4.20
C THR A 143 -9.91 -29.21 -3.11
N LEU A 144 -9.36 -28.59 -2.08
CA LEU A 144 -10.15 -28.07 -0.96
C LEU A 144 -11.07 -26.91 -1.37
N VAL A 145 -10.60 -26.06 -2.29
CA VAL A 145 -11.42 -24.99 -2.87
C VAL A 145 -12.58 -25.57 -3.68
N ALA A 146 -12.34 -26.59 -4.51
CA ALA A 146 -13.40 -27.24 -5.27
C ALA A 146 -14.43 -27.98 -4.37
N LYS A 147 -14.01 -28.43 -3.19
CA LYS A 147 -14.88 -29.03 -2.18
C LYS A 147 -15.63 -28.01 -1.33
N GLY A 148 -15.28 -26.72 -1.45
CA GLY A 148 -15.87 -25.65 -0.65
C GLY A 148 -15.45 -25.67 0.83
N LEU A 149 -14.32 -26.31 1.14
CA LEU A 149 -13.76 -26.36 2.49
C LEU A 149 -12.93 -25.12 2.81
N ILE A 150 -12.35 -24.49 1.78
CA ILE A 150 -11.61 -23.23 1.83
C ILE A 150 -12.05 -22.40 0.63
N GLU A 151 -12.24 -21.10 0.80
CA GLU A 151 -12.54 -20.17 -0.28
C GLU A 151 -11.25 -19.65 -0.95
N ASN A 152 -11.35 -19.16 -2.19
CA ASN A 152 -10.20 -18.59 -2.88
C ASN A 152 -9.82 -17.26 -2.22
N GLY A 153 -8.56 -17.11 -1.81
CA GLY A 153 -8.07 -15.92 -1.09
C GLY A 153 -8.46 -15.88 0.39
N GLU A 154 -8.98 -16.98 0.93
CA GLU A 154 -9.28 -17.08 2.36
C GLU A 154 -7.99 -17.07 3.20
N ARG A 155 -8.06 -16.40 4.35
CA ARG A 155 -6.91 -16.30 5.26
C ARG A 155 -6.59 -17.65 5.89
N VAL A 156 -5.29 -17.97 5.95
CA VAL A 156 -4.75 -19.19 6.55
C VAL A 156 -3.64 -18.81 7.52
N LEU A 157 -3.60 -19.42 8.71
CA LEU A 157 -2.47 -19.28 9.62
C LEU A 157 -1.35 -20.24 9.25
N LEU A 158 -0.11 -19.80 9.40
CA LEU A 158 1.06 -20.64 9.36
C LEU A 158 1.64 -20.75 10.77
N ALA A 159 1.48 -21.93 11.40
CA ALA A 159 2.12 -22.25 12.67
C ALA A 159 3.63 -22.40 12.51
N ASN A 160 4.37 -22.13 13.57
CA ASN A 160 5.79 -22.44 13.62
C ASN A 160 5.96 -23.96 13.54
N PHE A 161 6.80 -24.42 12.61
CA PHE A 161 7.15 -25.84 12.55
C PHE A 161 7.81 -26.28 13.85
N SER A 162 7.52 -27.50 14.28
CA SER A 162 8.10 -28.11 15.46
C SER A 162 9.31 -28.99 15.12
N GLY A 163 10.03 -29.47 16.14
CA GLY A 163 11.12 -30.43 15.97
C GLY A 163 12.51 -29.81 16.18
N ASP A 164 13.41 -29.93 15.20
CA ASP A 164 14.78 -29.43 15.31
C ASP A 164 14.80 -27.90 15.51
N ASP A 165 15.33 -27.45 16.66
CA ASP A 165 15.33 -26.04 17.06
C ASP A 165 16.10 -25.12 16.09
N ALA A 166 17.09 -25.64 15.36
CA ALA A 166 17.88 -24.88 14.42
C ALA A 166 17.20 -24.78 13.03
N MET A 167 16.49 -25.84 12.65
CA MET A 167 15.89 -25.95 11.32
C MET A 167 14.42 -25.54 11.26
N ALA A 168 13.66 -25.76 12.32
CA ALA A 168 12.22 -25.45 12.32
C ALA A 168 11.90 -23.99 11.99
N PRO A 169 12.59 -22.96 12.52
CA PRO A 169 12.38 -21.57 12.14
C PRO A 169 12.69 -21.31 10.65
N VAL A 170 13.77 -21.90 10.14
CA VAL A 170 14.17 -21.77 8.73
C VAL A 170 13.14 -22.40 7.79
N VAL A 171 12.63 -23.59 8.14
CA VAL A 171 11.57 -24.27 7.39
C VAL A 171 10.28 -23.47 7.42
N THR A 172 9.90 -22.93 8.58
CA THR A 172 8.72 -22.06 8.72
C THR A 172 8.83 -20.85 7.79
N MET A 173 9.98 -20.15 7.79
CA MET A 173 10.21 -18.99 6.95
C MET A 173 10.21 -19.35 5.45
N ALA A 174 10.89 -20.42 5.09
CA ALA A 174 10.93 -20.89 3.70
C ALA A 174 9.52 -21.27 3.20
N PHE A 175 8.72 -21.95 4.02
CA PHE A 175 7.32 -22.25 3.73
C PHE A 175 6.49 -20.96 3.57
N ARG A 176 6.70 -19.97 4.42
CA ARG A 176 6.03 -18.65 4.32
C ARG A 176 6.32 -18.00 2.98
N VAL A 177 7.58 -17.94 2.57
CA VAL A 177 8.00 -17.35 1.27
C VAL A 177 7.33 -18.07 0.10
N ASP A 178 7.32 -19.40 0.09
CA ASP A 178 6.74 -20.13 -1.06
C ASP A 178 5.20 -20.08 -1.07
N LEU A 179 4.55 -20.21 0.07
CA LEU A 179 3.09 -20.06 0.16
C LEU A 179 2.62 -18.65 -0.20
N SER A 180 3.40 -17.61 0.11
CA SER A 180 3.07 -16.23 -0.26
C SER A 180 3.10 -15.94 -1.76
N GLN A 181 3.70 -16.84 -2.56
CA GLN A 181 3.63 -16.77 -4.02
C GLN A 181 2.25 -17.20 -4.58
N SER A 182 1.41 -17.82 -3.75
CA SER A 182 0.11 -18.33 -4.18
C SER A 182 -0.91 -17.19 -4.30
N PRO A 183 -1.57 -16.99 -5.45
CA PRO A 183 -2.69 -16.07 -5.54
C PRO A 183 -3.98 -16.63 -4.90
N THR A 184 -3.96 -17.91 -4.51
CA THR A 184 -5.12 -18.62 -3.95
C THR A 184 -5.11 -18.66 -2.43
N VAL A 185 -3.92 -18.60 -1.81
CA VAL A 185 -3.74 -18.68 -0.36
C VAL A 185 -3.35 -17.29 0.16
N ASN A 186 -4.07 -16.80 1.15
CA ASN A 186 -3.76 -15.56 1.85
C ASN A 186 -3.19 -15.92 3.23
N LEU A 187 -1.87 -15.84 3.40
CA LEU A 187 -1.26 -16.07 4.71
C LEU A 187 -1.50 -14.88 5.64
N ALA A 188 -1.81 -15.19 6.89
CA ALA A 188 -1.87 -14.16 7.93
C ALA A 188 -0.49 -13.51 8.13
N ASP A 189 -0.50 -12.17 8.17
CA ASP A 189 0.70 -11.39 8.42
C ASP A 189 1.19 -11.52 9.88
N PRO A 190 2.48 -11.34 10.15
CA PRO A 190 3.02 -11.36 11.51
C PRO A 190 2.31 -10.39 12.47
N SER A 191 2.01 -9.17 12.05
CA SER A 191 1.28 -8.18 12.84
C SER A 191 -0.13 -8.64 13.26
N PHE A 192 -0.82 -9.35 12.36
CA PHE A 192 -2.08 -10.00 12.71
C PHE A 192 -1.90 -11.04 13.82
N ILE A 193 -0.85 -11.87 13.71
CA ILE A 193 -0.57 -12.93 14.68
C ILE A 193 -0.26 -12.31 16.05
N GLU A 194 0.57 -11.27 16.12
CA GLU A 194 0.89 -10.54 17.35
C GLU A 194 -0.37 -10.00 18.03
N ALA A 195 -1.22 -9.32 17.28
CA ALA A 195 -2.47 -8.78 17.79
C ALA A 195 -3.42 -9.88 18.31
N VAL A 196 -3.44 -11.06 17.67
CA VAL A 196 -4.22 -12.21 18.14
C VAL A 196 -3.66 -12.74 19.46
N LEU A 197 -2.33 -12.91 19.55
CA LEU A 197 -1.68 -13.38 20.76
C LEU A 197 -1.94 -12.43 21.95
N GLU A 198 -1.87 -11.12 21.71
CA GLU A 198 -2.16 -10.11 22.72
C GLU A 198 -3.61 -10.19 23.21
N ARG A 199 -4.60 -10.32 22.30
CA ARG A 199 -6.00 -10.55 22.69
C ARG A 199 -6.23 -11.88 23.40
N MET A 200 -5.34 -12.85 23.23
CA MET A 200 -5.31 -14.10 23.97
C MET A 200 -4.63 -13.96 25.33
N GLU A 201 -4.16 -12.75 25.69
CA GLU A 201 -3.37 -12.45 26.89
C GLU A 201 -2.08 -13.29 26.98
N LEU A 202 -1.51 -13.63 25.81
CA LEU A 202 -0.24 -14.36 25.71
C LEU A 202 0.94 -13.38 25.52
N PRO A 203 2.12 -13.69 26.08
CA PRO A 203 3.32 -12.89 25.84
C PRO A 203 3.64 -12.72 24.34
N ALA A 204 4.17 -11.57 23.94
CA ALA A 204 4.51 -11.29 22.55
C ALA A 204 5.56 -12.26 21.95
N ASP A 205 6.40 -12.87 22.81
CA ASP A 205 7.38 -13.88 22.44
C ASP A 205 6.82 -15.31 22.39
N THR A 206 5.50 -15.47 22.54
CA THR A 206 4.85 -16.78 22.49
C THR A 206 5.05 -17.42 21.12
N LYS A 207 5.65 -18.61 21.09
CA LYS A 207 5.74 -19.38 19.83
C LYS A 207 4.36 -19.78 19.36
N LEU A 208 4.03 -19.42 18.13
CA LEU A 208 2.79 -19.83 17.46
C LEU A 208 2.89 -21.32 17.07
N ASP A 209 2.92 -22.21 18.06
CA ASP A 209 2.85 -23.65 17.80
C ASP A 209 1.47 -24.05 17.25
N GLU A 210 1.33 -25.30 16.82
CA GLU A 210 0.08 -25.79 16.23
C GLU A 210 -1.12 -25.58 17.17
N LYS A 211 -0.96 -25.79 18.46
CA LYS A 211 -2.04 -25.66 19.44
C LYS A 211 -2.48 -24.21 19.58
N VAL A 212 -1.54 -23.30 19.75
CA VAL A 212 -1.81 -21.86 19.85
C VAL A 212 -2.39 -21.35 18.53
N ALA A 213 -1.87 -21.80 17.39
CA ALA A 213 -2.35 -21.41 16.07
C ALA A 213 -3.79 -21.89 15.81
N LEU A 214 -4.16 -23.10 16.22
CA LEU A 214 -5.54 -23.60 16.11
C LEU A 214 -6.49 -22.80 17.01
N GLU A 215 -6.10 -22.51 18.25
CA GLU A 215 -6.91 -21.68 19.14
C GLU A 215 -7.09 -20.27 18.59
N ALA A 216 -6.01 -19.64 18.10
CA ALA A 216 -6.05 -18.36 17.43
C ALA A 216 -6.95 -18.37 16.21
N ALA A 217 -6.84 -19.39 15.36
CA ALA A 217 -7.67 -19.53 14.16
C ALA A 217 -9.17 -19.64 14.49
N VAL A 218 -9.54 -20.41 15.50
CA VAL A 218 -10.95 -20.53 15.95
C VAL A 218 -11.50 -19.19 16.44
N ARG A 219 -10.73 -18.45 17.26
CA ARG A 219 -11.14 -17.15 17.79
C ARG A 219 -11.35 -16.11 16.70
N GLU A 220 -10.51 -16.14 15.67
CA GLU A 220 -10.54 -15.18 14.55
C GLU A 220 -11.38 -15.65 13.35
N GLY A 221 -12.07 -16.79 13.47
CA GLY A 221 -12.90 -17.34 12.40
C GLY A 221 -12.11 -17.83 11.18
N ILE A 222 -10.81 -18.11 11.32
CA ILE A 222 -9.96 -18.67 10.27
C ILE A 222 -10.19 -20.17 10.19
N LYS A 223 -10.47 -20.69 8.98
CA LYS A 223 -10.90 -22.08 8.80
C LYS A 223 -9.77 -23.10 8.85
N ALA A 224 -8.52 -22.68 8.55
CA ALA A 224 -7.42 -23.63 8.44
C ALA A 224 -6.07 -23.08 8.90
N VAL A 225 -5.25 -23.98 9.43
CA VAL A 225 -3.88 -23.74 9.89
C VAL A 225 -2.92 -24.65 9.14
N VAL A 226 -1.84 -24.10 8.57
CA VAL A 226 -0.69 -24.89 8.11
C VAL A 226 0.20 -25.13 9.31
N ALA A 227 0.48 -26.41 9.60
CA ALA A 227 1.37 -26.85 10.67
C ALA A 227 2.35 -27.91 10.13
N GLY A 228 3.44 -28.14 10.84
CA GLY A 228 4.40 -29.16 10.41
C GLY A 228 5.47 -29.45 11.43
N ASP A 229 6.30 -30.42 11.07
CA ASP A 229 7.46 -30.84 11.86
C ASP A 229 8.69 -31.11 11.03
N VAL A 230 9.85 -30.96 11.65
CA VAL A 230 11.17 -31.22 11.08
C VAL A 230 11.89 -32.18 12.01
N ALA A 231 12.19 -33.39 11.52
CA ALA A 231 12.94 -34.40 12.26
C ALA A 231 14.33 -34.62 11.63
N ASP A 232 15.39 -34.47 12.43
CA ASP A 232 16.75 -34.88 12.06
C ASP A 232 16.89 -36.40 12.20
N LEU A 233 17.40 -37.05 11.15
CA LEU A 233 17.67 -38.48 11.10
C LEU A 233 19.17 -38.85 11.16
N GLY A 234 20.02 -37.91 11.65
CA GLY A 234 21.45 -38.14 11.78
C GLY A 234 22.24 -38.04 10.48
N GLY A 235 21.85 -37.11 9.61
CA GLY A 235 22.50 -36.84 8.32
C GLY A 235 21.54 -36.39 7.24
N GLY A 236 20.23 -36.52 7.47
CA GLY A 236 19.16 -36.02 6.64
C GLY A 236 17.96 -35.59 7.45
N TYR A 237 16.99 -34.99 6.81
CA TYR A 237 15.80 -34.42 7.45
C TYR A 237 14.52 -35.02 6.89
N VAL A 238 13.52 -35.20 7.75
CA VAL A 238 12.15 -35.52 7.33
C VAL A 238 11.28 -34.30 7.67
N LEU A 239 10.59 -33.81 6.66
CA LEU A 239 9.70 -32.66 6.73
C LEU A 239 8.27 -33.15 6.57
N THR A 240 7.40 -32.81 7.52
CA THR A 240 5.97 -33.04 7.43
C THR A 240 5.27 -31.69 7.38
N ALA A 241 4.30 -31.52 6.47
CA ALA A 241 3.45 -30.34 6.41
C ALA A 241 2.00 -30.77 6.33
N ARG A 242 1.17 -30.20 7.18
CA ARG A 242 -0.25 -30.50 7.31
C ARG A 242 -1.07 -29.21 7.16
N LEU A 243 -2.24 -29.34 6.56
CA LEU A 243 -3.28 -28.32 6.64
C LEU A 243 -4.36 -28.88 7.55
N VAL A 244 -4.62 -28.20 8.65
CA VAL A 244 -5.50 -28.66 9.71
C VAL A 244 -6.73 -27.76 9.74
N ALA A 245 -7.92 -28.34 9.78
CA ALA A 245 -9.17 -27.59 9.99
C ALA A 245 -9.22 -27.03 11.42
N ALA A 246 -9.38 -25.72 11.57
CA ALA A 246 -9.29 -25.05 12.88
C ALA A 246 -10.31 -25.55 13.89
N GLU A 247 -11.59 -25.68 13.49
CA GLU A 247 -12.66 -26.09 14.41
C GLU A 247 -12.58 -27.57 14.85
N SER A 248 -12.17 -28.45 13.94
CA SER A 248 -12.20 -29.92 14.22
C SER A 248 -10.84 -30.51 14.59
N GLY A 249 -9.74 -29.79 14.32
CA GLY A 249 -8.38 -30.33 14.45
C GLY A 249 -8.06 -31.46 13.44
N GLN A 250 -8.90 -31.65 12.40
CA GLN A 250 -8.72 -32.74 11.44
C GLN A 250 -7.73 -32.33 10.34
N ASP A 251 -6.82 -33.23 9.99
CA ASP A 251 -5.94 -33.06 8.84
C ASP A 251 -6.75 -33.06 7.54
N LEU A 252 -6.80 -31.91 6.85
CA LEU A 252 -7.34 -31.76 5.49
C LEU A 252 -6.33 -32.22 4.43
N ILE A 253 -5.05 -31.92 4.69
CA ILE A 253 -3.91 -32.32 3.88
C ILE A 253 -2.83 -32.81 4.85
N ASN A 254 -2.15 -33.88 4.48
CA ASN A 254 -0.96 -34.38 5.18
C ASN A 254 0.06 -34.80 4.13
N LEU A 255 1.23 -34.17 4.15
CA LEU A 255 2.32 -34.37 3.20
C LEU A 255 3.61 -34.64 3.97
N ARG A 256 4.43 -35.53 3.44
CA ARG A 256 5.73 -35.88 4.01
C ARG A 256 6.77 -36.04 2.91
N GLU A 257 7.94 -35.48 3.11
CA GLU A 257 9.09 -35.54 2.21
C GLU A 257 10.38 -35.72 3.03
N SER A 258 11.42 -36.28 2.40
CA SER A 258 12.73 -36.48 3.04
C SER A 258 13.80 -35.73 2.25
N ALA A 259 14.65 -34.99 2.96
CA ALA A 259 15.88 -34.41 2.45
C ALA A 259 17.07 -35.31 2.88
N PRO A 260 17.89 -35.80 1.96
CA PRO A 260 18.99 -36.69 2.30
C PRO A 260 20.10 -36.00 3.11
N ASP A 261 20.23 -34.70 2.96
CA ASP A 261 21.19 -33.82 3.69
C ASP A 261 20.69 -32.39 3.75
N SER A 262 21.41 -31.51 4.46
CA SER A 262 21.04 -30.08 4.64
C SER A 262 21.01 -29.31 3.30
N THR A 263 21.78 -29.68 2.28
CA THR A 263 21.81 -29.01 0.97
C THR A 263 20.53 -29.23 0.18
N LYS A 264 19.77 -30.27 0.48
CA LYS A 264 18.52 -30.64 -0.18
C LYS A 264 17.26 -30.20 0.57
N VAL A 265 17.42 -29.53 1.70
CA VAL A 265 16.28 -29.09 2.52
C VAL A 265 15.41 -28.07 1.76
N LEU A 266 15.99 -27.05 1.14
CA LEU A 266 15.24 -26.02 0.40
C LEU A 266 14.48 -26.60 -0.78
N GLU A 267 15.12 -27.48 -1.58
CA GLU A 267 14.45 -28.19 -2.68
C GLU A 267 13.28 -29.07 -2.17
N THR A 268 13.45 -29.67 -0.99
CA THR A 268 12.40 -30.50 -0.37
C THR A 268 11.24 -29.66 0.12
N ILE A 269 11.50 -28.48 0.70
CA ILE A 269 10.47 -27.52 1.09
C ILE A 269 9.69 -27.05 -0.15
N ASP A 270 10.38 -26.66 -1.23
CA ASP A 270 9.76 -26.24 -2.50
C ASP A 270 8.78 -27.30 -3.04
N ARG A 271 9.21 -28.58 -3.07
CA ARG A 271 8.32 -29.68 -3.50
C ARG A 271 7.11 -29.85 -2.58
N LEU A 272 7.34 -29.78 -1.27
CA LEU A 272 6.30 -29.99 -0.25
C LEU A 272 5.24 -28.88 -0.31
N SER A 273 5.69 -27.64 -0.39
CA SER A 273 4.84 -26.46 -0.47
C SER A 273 4.05 -26.41 -1.78
N ARG A 274 4.67 -26.68 -2.94
CA ARG A 274 3.98 -26.77 -4.25
C ARG A 274 2.87 -27.82 -4.23
N ARG A 275 3.11 -28.98 -3.62
CA ARG A 275 2.08 -30.03 -3.45
C ARG A 275 0.94 -29.58 -2.53
N MET A 276 1.26 -28.81 -1.51
CA MET A 276 0.24 -28.23 -0.62
C MET A 276 -0.64 -27.22 -1.38
N ARG A 277 -0.04 -26.29 -2.12
CA ARG A 277 -0.73 -25.30 -2.95
C ARG A 277 -1.64 -25.98 -3.99
N GLU A 278 -1.15 -27.02 -4.66
CA GLU A 278 -1.95 -27.83 -5.60
C GLU A 278 -3.17 -28.47 -4.91
N ARG A 279 -2.99 -29.05 -3.73
CA ARG A 279 -4.08 -29.69 -2.97
C ARG A 279 -5.07 -28.67 -2.43
N MET A 280 -4.63 -27.47 -2.09
CA MET A 280 -5.49 -26.36 -1.67
C MET A 280 -6.36 -25.86 -2.84
N GLY A 281 -5.89 -25.87 -4.06
CA GLY A 281 -6.70 -25.51 -5.23
C GLY A 281 -6.03 -24.62 -6.26
N GLU A 282 -4.75 -24.31 -6.08
CA GLU A 282 -4.02 -23.51 -7.03
C GLU A 282 -3.80 -24.25 -8.36
N SER A 283 -3.84 -23.51 -9.47
CA SER A 283 -3.65 -24.09 -10.79
C SER A 283 -2.20 -24.52 -11.00
N LEU A 284 -2.00 -25.66 -11.72
CA LEU A 284 -0.66 -26.09 -12.09
C LEU A 284 0.10 -25.07 -12.95
N GLY A 285 -0.63 -24.23 -13.69
CA GLY A 285 -0.05 -23.12 -14.47
C GLY A 285 0.59 -22.07 -13.57
N SER A 286 -0.13 -21.64 -12.52
CA SER A 286 0.36 -20.69 -11.51
C SER A 286 1.57 -21.27 -10.77
N ILE A 287 1.47 -22.50 -10.27
CA ILE A 287 2.56 -23.15 -9.53
C ILE A 287 3.84 -23.26 -10.38
N ARG A 288 3.72 -23.59 -11.68
CA ARG A 288 4.87 -23.66 -12.58
C ARG A 288 5.48 -22.30 -12.91
N ALA A 289 4.67 -21.25 -12.89
CA ALA A 289 5.14 -19.89 -13.10
C ALA A 289 5.85 -19.31 -11.86
N SER A 290 5.60 -19.86 -10.66
CA SER A 290 6.25 -19.42 -9.42
C SER A 290 7.76 -19.69 -9.46
N ALA A 291 8.55 -18.75 -8.92
CA ALA A 291 10.00 -18.94 -8.78
C ALA A 291 10.31 -20.11 -7.85
N PRO A 292 11.31 -20.97 -8.16
CA PRO A 292 11.81 -21.94 -7.20
C PRO A 292 12.30 -21.26 -5.92
N LEU A 293 12.08 -21.89 -4.78
CA LEU A 293 12.41 -21.30 -3.46
C LEU A 293 13.88 -20.90 -3.34
N GLU A 294 14.81 -21.73 -3.80
CA GLU A 294 16.25 -21.44 -3.81
C GLU A 294 16.59 -20.17 -4.60
N ARG A 295 15.85 -19.91 -5.69
CA ARG A 295 16.03 -18.70 -6.48
C ARG A 295 15.38 -17.50 -5.81
N ALA A 296 14.19 -17.68 -5.22
CA ALA A 296 13.44 -16.61 -4.56
C ALA A 296 14.07 -16.16 -3.24
N THR A 297 14.88 -17.03 -2.62
CA THR A 297 15.60 -16.77 -1.37
C THR A 297 17.11 -16.80 -1.59
N THR A 298 17.76 -17.86 -1.16
CA THR A 298 19.20 -18.11 -1.27
C THR A 298 19.45 -19.59 -1.36
N THR A 299 20.57 -20.00 -1.96
CA THR A 299 21.03 -21.40 -1.91
C THR A 299 21.76 -21.74 -0.61
N SER A 300 22.10 -20.72 0.20
CA SER A 300 22.79 -20.89 1.46
C SER A 300 21.82 -21.00 2.63
N LEU A 301 21.75 -22.17 3.23
CA LEU A 301 20.93 -22.38 4.43
C LEU A 301 21.38 -21.49 5.60
N GLU A 302 22.69 -21.18 5.69
CA GLU A 302 23.24 -20.30 6.70
C GLU A 302 22.80 -18.85 6.49
N ALA A 303 22.85 -18.36 5.24
CA ALA A 303 22.32 -17.03 4.90
C ALA A 303 20.82 -16.92 5.23
N LEU A 304 20.04 -17.95 4.89
CA LEU A 304 18.60 -17.98 5.21
C LEU A 304 18.35 -18.00 6.73
N ARG A 305 19.22 -18.70 7.51
CA ARG A 305 19.12 -18.70 8.98
C ARG A 305 19.36 -17.30 9.55
N LYS A 306 20.40 -16.61 9.07
CA LYS A 306 20.69 -15.22 9.49
C LYS A 306 19.54 -14.28 9.15
N TYR A 307 19.01 -14.40 7.94
CA TYR A 307 17.84 -13.65 7.51
C TYR A 307 16.60 -13.90 8.39
N THR A 308 16.33 -15.17 8.76
CA THR A 308 15.21 -15.52 9.65
C THR A 308 15.41 -14.92 11.05
N GLN A 309 16.63 -14.96 11.60
CA GLN A 309 16.97 -14.32 12.87
C GLN A 309 16.81 -12.80 12.80
N ALA A 310 17.21 -12.19 11.68
CA ALA A 310 17.03 -10.76 11.46
C ALA A 310 15.55 -10.37 11.48
N LEU A 311 14.68 -11.12 10.80
CA LEU A 311 13.23 -10.86 10.84
C LEU A 311 12.69 -10.94 12.27
N THR A 312 13.09 -11.94 13.04
CA THR A 312 12.67 -12.07 14.45
C THR A 312 13.13 -10.87 15.28
N ALA A 313 14.37 -10.40 15.11
CA ALA A 313 14.89 -9.23 15.81
C ALA A 313 14.08 -7.97 15.44
N ILE A 314 13.80 -7.77 14.15
CA ILE A 314 13.02 -6.63 13.67
C ILE A 314 11.59 -6.67 14.22
N ASP A 315 10.94 -7.82 14.20
CA ASP A 315 9.57 -8.02 14.69
C ASP A 315 9.48 -7.77 16.21
N THR A 316 10.55 -8.09 16.97
CA THR A 316 10.66 -7.77 18.41
C THR A 316 11.12 -6.33 18.70
N GLY A 317 11.30 -5.49 17.67
CA GLY A 317 11.66 -4.08 17.79
C GLY A 317 13.15 -3.79 17.90
N ASP A 318 14.03 -4.81 17.76
CA ASP A 318 15.48 -4.65 17.75
C ASP A 318 15.99 -4.47 16.31
N GLN A 319 15.82 -3.24 15.80
CA GLN A 319 16.20 -2.90 14.43
C GLN A 319 17.73 -3.00 14.21
N ASP A 320 18.53 -2.61 15.20
CA ASP A 320 19.98 -2.60 15.10
C ASP A 320 20.54 -4.04 14.99
N LEU A 321 20.02 -4.99 15.79
CA LEU A 321 20.35 -6.41 15.65
C LEU A 321 19.84 -6.98 14.31
N GLY A 322 18.65 -6.56 13.87
CA GLY A 322 18.08 -6.94 12.59
C GLY A 322 18.96 -6.52 11.42
N GLU A 323 19.46 -5.29 11.43
CA GLU A 323 20.40 -4.75 10.45
C GLU A 323 21.69 -5.59 10.39
N ALA A 324 22.36 -5.78 11.52
CA ALA A 324 23.59 -6.55 11.59
C ALA A 324 23.42 -8.00 11.05
N LEU A 325 22.32 -8.66 11.38
CA LEU A 325 22.03 -10.01 10.91
C LEU A 325 21.70 -10.05 9.40
N LEU A 326 21.07 -9.01 8.84
CA LEU A 326 20.85 -8.87 7.39
C LEU A 326 22.18 -8.68 6.66
N GLU A 327 23.08 -7.86 7.19
CA GLU A 327 24.44 -7.68 6.65
C GLU A 327 25.24 -8.99 6.68
N GLU A 328 25.16 -9.76 7.77
CA GLU A 328 25.77 -11.09 7.83
C GLU A 328 25.19 -12.02 6.77
N ALA A 329 23.86 -12.05 6.58
CA ALA A 329 23.22 -12.86 5.55
C ALA A 329 23.70 -12.48 4.13
N ILE A 330 23.80 -11.17 3.85
CA ILE A 330 24.32 -10.63 2.59
C ILE A 330 25.82 -10.93 2.43
N GLY A 331 26.59 -10.88 3.51
CA GLY A 331 28.00 -11.25 3.52
C GLY A 331 28.24 -12.73 3.12
N ILE A 332 27.31 -13.61 3.51
CA ILE A 332 27.34 -15.04 3.13
C ILE A 332 26.88 -15.23 1.68
N ASP A 333 25.82 -14.53 1.27
CA ASP A 333 25.29 -14.57 -0.10
C ASP A 333 24.87 -13.16 -0.57
N SER A 334 25.77 -12.50 -1.31
CA SER A 334 25.54 -11.14 -1.84
C SER A 334 24.47 -11.08 -2.93
N THR A 335 23.95 -12.22 -3.40
CA THR A 335 22.84 -12.31 -4.35
C THR A 335 21.49 -12.52 -3.69
N PHE A 336 21.43 -12.55 -2.37
CA PHE A 336 20.20 -12.72 -1.61
C PHE A 336 19.33 -11.45 -1.69
N ALA A 337 18.55 -11.32 -2.76
CA ALA A 337 17.76 -10.13 -3.09
C ALA A 337 16.75 -9.74 -2.00
N MET A 338 16.11 -10.72 -1.34
CA MET A 338 15.17 -10.45 -0.24
C MET A 338 15.86 -9.82 0.97
N ALA A 339 17.11 -10.20 1.26
CA ALA A 339 17.88 -9.59 2.35
C ALA A 339 18.21 -8.12 2.04
N TRP A 340 18.64 -7.81 0.83
CA TRP A 340 18.85 -6.43 0.38
C TRP A 340 17.57 -5.59 0.48
N ARG A 341 16.43 -6.13 0.02
CA ARG A 341 15.15 -5.44 0.11
C ARG A 341 14.75 -5.17 1.55
N LYS A 342 14.91 -6.16 2.45
CA LYS A 342 14.59 -5.96 3.86
C LYS A 342 15.54 -4.97 4.52
N LEU A 343 16.82 -4.98 4.18
CA LEU A 343 17.82 -4.02 4.65
C LEU A 343 17.47 -2.59 4.26
N SER A 344 17.00 -2.38 3.03
CA SER A 344 16.49 -1.07 2.60
C SER A 344 15.33 -0.57 3.48
N VAL A 345 14.40 -1.45 3.85
CA VAL A 345 13.28 -1.09 4.74
C VAL A 345 13.78 -0.75 6.15
N VAL A 346 14.76 -1.48 6.67
CA VAL A 346 15.35 -1.22 8.00
C VAL A 346 16.05 0.14 8.00
N HIS A 347 16.95 0.41 7.06
CA HIS A 347 17.62 1.71 6.93
C HIS A 347 16.61 2.87 6.83
N ASN A 348 15.56 2.70 6.02
CA ASN A 348 14.51 3.73 5.90
C ASN A 348 13.79 3.97 7.25
N SER A 349 13.54 2.93 8.04
CA SER A 349 12.91 3.06 9.36
C SER A 349 13.84 3.70 10.40
N LEU A 350 15.14 3.55 10.22
CA LEU A 350 16.19 4.17 11.05
C LEU A 350 16.46 5.63 10.65
N GLY A 351 16.05 6.04 9.44
CA GLY A 351 16.30 7.37 8.89
C GLY A 351 17.64 7.47 8.14
N ASP A 352 18.23 6.34 7.77
CA ASP A 352 19.50 6.25 7.04
C ASP A 352 19.22 6.20 5.53
N ASP A 353 18.79 7.33 4.98
CA ASP A 353 18.24 7.44 3.63
C ASP A 353 19.22 7.05 2.52
N ALA A 354 20.52 7.33 2.70
CA ALA A 354 21.54 7.00 1.71
C ALA A 354 21.75 5.49 1.61
N GLU A 355 21.85 4.82 2.75
CA GLU A 355 21.99 3.37 2.88
C GLU A 355 20.71 2.67 2.42
N ALA A 356 19.53 3.22 2.73
CA ALA A 356 18.23 2.72 2.26
C ALA A 356 18.17 2.72 0.73
N ARG A 357 18.57 3.82 0.07
CA ARG A 357 18.62 3.92 -1.40
C ARG A 357 19.67 2.97 -2.02
N ALA A 358 20.84 2.82 -1.39
CA ALA A 358 21.85 1.89 -1.86
C ALA A 358 21.36 0.44 -1.81
N ALA A 359 20.76 0.03 -0.70
CA ALA A 359 20.19 -1.29 -0.53
C ALA A 359 18.99 -1.54 -1.48
N ALA A 360 18.10 -0.55 -1.67
CA ALA A 360 16.99 -0.61 -2.64
C ALA A 360 17.50 -0.79 -4.07
N THR A 361 18.56 -0.07 -4.44
CA THR A 361 19.21 -0.19 -5.76
C THR A 361 19.74 -1.61 -5.96
N ARG A 362 20.43 -2.15 -4.97
CA ARG A 362 20.96 -3.50 -5.06
C ARG A 362 19.87 -4.56 -5.14
N ALA A 363 18.79 -4.42 -4.35
CA ALA A 363 17.61 -5.28 -4.44
C ALA A 363 16.98 -5.24 -5.84
N TYR A 364 16.89 -4.04 -6.44
CA TYR A 364 16.34 -3.85 -7.79
C TYR A 364 17.23 -4.48 -8.88
N GLU A 365 18.54 -4.37 -8.78
CA GLU A 365 19.47 -5.06 -9.69
C GLU A 365 19.29 -6.59 -9.66
N LEU A 366 18.96 -7.13 -8.49
CA LEU A 366 18.75 -8.58 -8.27
C LEU A 366 17.25 -8.98 -8.40
N ARG A 367 16.36 -8.10 -8.85
CA ARG A 367 14.91 -8.32 -8.86
C ARG A 367 14.46 -9.56 -9.62
N ASP A 368 15.23 -10.03 -10.60
CA ASP A 368 14.92 -11.24 -11.35
C ASP A 368 15.10 -12.53 -10.52
N MET A 369 15.74 -12.42 -9.35
CA MET A 369 15.85 -13.49 -8.37
C MET A 369 14.65 -13.55 -7.42
N LEU A 370 13.83 -12.52 -7.37
CA LEU A 370 12.68 -12.41 -6.48
C LEU A 370 11.44 -13.15 -7.01
N THR A 371 10.50 -13.45 -6.12
CA THR A 371 9.14 -13.86 -6.52
C THR A 371 8.45 -12.72 -7.29
N ASP A 372 7.39 -13.03 -8.04
CA ASP A 372 6.65 -11.98 -8.78
C ASP A 372 6.14 -10.89 -7.84
N ARG A 373 5.58 -11.26 -6.69
CA ARG A 373 5.12 -10.33 -5.67
C ARG A 373 6.25 -9.42 -5.17
N GLU A 374 7.35 -10.02 -4.74
CA GLU A 374 8.52 -9.27 -4.23
C GLU A 374 9.18 -8.42 -5.31
N ARG A 375 9.21 -8.90 -6.55
CA ARG A 375 9.76 -8.15 -7.70
C ARG A 375 8.97 -6.87 -7.95
N TYR A 376 7.64 -6.92 -7.94
CA TYR A 376 6.82 -5.72 -8.11
C TYR A 376 6.96 -4.75 -6.93
N LEU A 377 6.97 -5.25 -5.70
CA LEU A 377 7.22 -4.43 -4.50
C LEU A 377 8.59 -3.74 -4.59
N THR A 378 9.64 -4.48 -4.91
CA THR A 378 11.00 -3.92 -5.07
C THR A 378 11.08 -2.90 -6.20
N THR A 379 10.41 -3.17 -7.33
CA THR A 379 10.36 -2.26 -8.47
C THR A 379 9.65 -0.96 -8.08
N GLY A 380 8.50 -1.06 -7.40
CA GLY A 380 7.76 0.10 -6.92
C GLY A 380 8.58 0.93 -5.93
N THR A 381 9.20 0.29 -4.94
CA THR A 381 10.07 0.95 -3.96
C THR A 381 11.27 1.64 -4.62
N TYR A 382 11.95 0.98 -5.56
CA TYR A 382 13.06 1.58 -6.28
C TYR A 382 12.65 2.83 -7.05
N HIS A 383 11.52 2.78 -7.77
CA HIS A 383 11.06 3.94 -8.51
C HIS A 383 10.57 5.06 -7.61
N SER A 384 9.96 4.76 -6.48
CA SER A 384 9.50 5.78 -5.53
C SER A 384 10.65 6.43 -4.74
N GLN A 385 11.63 5.65 -4.29
CA GLN A 385 12.65 6.14 -3.34
C GLN A 385 14.01 6.47 -3.99
N VAL A 386 14.36 5.82 -5.11
CA VAL A 386 15.68 5.99 -5.75
C VAL A 386 15.60 6.86 -6.98
N THR A 387 14.69 6.54 -7.92
CA THR A 387 14.58 7.32 -9.16
C THR A 387 13.58 8.46 -9.08
N ASN A 388 12.70 8.46 -8.06
CA ASN A 388 11.55 9.35 -7.93
C ASN A 388 10.66 9.38 -9.19
N ASP A 389 10.55 8.23 -9.88
CA ASP A 389 9.68 8.04 -11.03
C ASP A 389 8.31 7.52 -10.53
N THR A 390 7.45 8.45 -10.16
CA THR A 390 6.12 8.16 -9.59
C THR A 390 5.27 7.32 -10.53
N ASP A 391 5.31 7.56 -11.85
CA ASP A 391 4.52 6.83 -12.83
C ASP A 391 4.97 5.37 -12.98
N ALA A 392 6.29 5.14 -12.98
CA ALA A 392 6.84 3.78 -12.99
C ALA A 392 6.51 3.04 -11.68
N GLY A 393 6.58 3.72 -10.54
CA GLY A 393 6.17 3.18 -9.23
C GLY A 393 4.70 2.77 -9.22
N ILE A 394 3.80 3.64 -9.67
CA ILE A 394 2.36 3.37 -9.81
C ILE A 394 2.12 2.16 -10.71
N THR A 395 2.81 2.08 -11.84
CA THR A 395 2.69 0.96 -12.78
C THR A 395 3.08 -0.36 -12.13
N ALA A 396 4.16 -0.37 -11.35
CA ALA A 396 4.62 -1.57 -10.63
C ALA A 396 3.58 -2.03 -9.59
N TYR A 397 3.09 -1.12 -8.73
CA TYR A 397 2.11 -1.49 -7.71
C TYR A 397 0.75 -1.87 -8.29
N ARG A 398 0.29 -1.23 -9.38
CA ARG A 398 -0.93 -1.67 -10.09
C ARG A 398 -0.77 -3.06 -10.67
N SER A 399 0.38 -3.36 -11.29
CA SER A 399 0.66 -4.70 -11.82
C SER A 399 0.67 -5.78 -10.72
N LEU A 400 1.11 -5.42 -9.51
CA LEU A 400 1.01 -6.28 -8.35
C LEU A 400 -0.45 -6.52 -7.95
N LEU A 401 -1.25 -5.46 -7.86
CA LEU A 401 -2.66 -5.54 -7.47
C LEU A 401 -3.54 -6.26 -8.52
N ASP A 402 -3.15 -6.28 -9.79
CA ASP A 402 -3.81 -7.06 -10.83
C ASP A 402 -3.67 -8.57 -10.58
N GLN A 403 -2.56 -9.02 -10.00
CA GLN A 403 -2.31 -10.41 -9.65
C GLN A 403 -2.72 -10.76 -8.21
N TYR A 404 -2.51 -9.82 -7.29
CA TYR A 404 -2.77 -9.94 -5.84
C TYR A 404 -3.66 -8.79 -5.38
N PRO A 405 -4.98 -8.83 -5.68
CA PRO A 405 -5.88 -7.69 -5.46
C PRO A 405 -5.98 -7.22 -4.01
N ASN A 406 -5.66 -8.08 -3.05
CA ASN A 406 -5.76 -7.83 -1.62
C ASN A 406 -4.39 -7.62 -0.94
N ASP A 407 -3.35 -7.34 -1.72
CA ASP A 407 -2.03 -7.03 -1.16
C ASP A 407 -2.04 -5.65 -0.47
N THR A 408 -2.06 -5.65 0.84
CA THR A 408 -2.18 -4.42 1.66
C THR A 408 -0.95 -3.52 1.56
N TRP A 409 0.25 -4.07 1.36
CA TRP A 409 1.47 -3.31 1.13
C TRP A 409 1.41 -2.55 -0.20
N ALA A 410 0.94 -3.22 -1.26
CA ALA A 410 0.77 -2.57 -2.55
C ALA A 410 -0.30 -1.47 -2.51
N LEU A 411 -1.43 -1.71 -1.81
CA LEU A 411 -2.47 -0.71 -1.62
C LEU A 411 -1.94 0.52 -0.87
N ASN A 412 -1.22 0.30 0.24
CA ASN A 412 -0.61 1.36 1.03
C ASN A 412 0.41 2.18 0.22
N ASN A 413 1.35 1.51 -0.44
CA ASN A 413 2.42 2.20 -1.16
C ASN A 413 1.90 2.92 -2.42
N LEU A 414 0.90 2.34 -3.11
CA LEU A 414 0.22 3.02 -4.22
C LEU A 414 -0.51 4.29 -3.75
N ALA A 415 -1.10 4.24 -2.56
CA ALA A 415 -1.76 5.41 -1.97
C ALA A 415 -0.77 6.55 -1.70
N LEU A 416 0.43 6.26 -1.21
CA LEU A 416 1.47 7.27 -1.03
C LEU A 416 1.86 7.93 -2.35
N LEU A 417 2.02 7.14 -3.42
CA LEU A 417 2.28 7.70 -4.75
C LEU A 417 1.09 8.53 -5.31
N TYR A 418 -0.14 8.19 -4.92
CA TYR A 418 -1.30 9.00 -5.25
C TYR A 418 -1.30 10.34 -4.49
N TYR A 419 -0.82 10.37 -3.23
CA TYR A 419 -0.56 11.64 -2.54
C TYR A 419 0.44 12.50 -3.32
N ASP A 420 1.56 11.91 -3.77
CA ASP A 420 2.56 12.62 -4.56
C ASP A 420 2.01 13.19 -5.88
N GLN A 421 0.95 12.58 -6.43
CA GLN A 421 0.26 13.07 -7.63
C GLN A 421 -0.93 14.00 -7.35
N GLY A 422 -1.20 14.34 -6.09
CA GLY A 422 -2.37 15.15 -5.71
C GLY A 422 -3.69 14.41 -5.76
N ASN A 423 -3.69 13.10 -5.99
CA ASN A 423 -4.91 12.29 -6.02
C ASN A 423 -5.29 11.83 -4.59
N MET A 424 -5.71 12.79 -3.77
CA MET A 424 -6.05 12.56 -2.37
C MET A 424 -7.21 11.56 -2.21
N ASP A 425 -8.27 11.70 -3.02
CA ASP A 425 -9.43 10.80 -2.95
C ASP A 425 -9.05 9.36 -3.26
N GLY A 426 -8.23 9.15 -4.30
CA GLY A 426 -7.72 7.83 -4.67
C GLY A 426 -6.85 7.22 -3.56
N ALA A 427 -5.99 8.02 -2.94
CA ALA A 427 -5.16 7.59 -1.83
C ALA A 427 -5.99 7.15 -0.62
N MET A 428 -6.97 7.97 -0.22
CA MET A 428 -7.86 7.67 0.91
C MET A 428 -8.67 6.39 0.69
N GLN A 429 -9.16 6.15 -0.56
CA GLN A 429 -9.88 4.92 -0.91
C GLN A 429 -8.98 3.68 -0.78
N LEU A 430 -7.74 3.75 -1.27
CA LEU A 430 -6.78 2.65 -1.19
C LEU A 430 -6.40 2.33 0.27
N LEU A 431 -6.13 3.36 1.08
CA LEU A 431 -5.81 3.21 2.50
C LEU A 431 -7.00 2.66 3.29
N GLY A 432 -8.22 3.18 3.05
CA GLY A 432 -9.43 2.66 3.66
C GLY A 432 -9.68 1.19 3.31
N ARG A 433 -9.38 0.78 2.07
CA ARG A 433 -9.43 -0.63 1.69
C ARG A 433 -8.34 -1.45 2.39
N ALA A 434 -7.13 -0.93 2.49
CA ALA A 434 -6.04 -1.62 3.17
C ALA A 434 -6.35 -1.86 4.65
N THR A 435 -6.92 -0.88 5.38
CA THR A 435 -7.33 -1.03 6.78
C THR A 435 -8.47 -2.02 6.97
N GLN A 436 -9.39 -2.16 5.99
CA GLN A 436 -10.45 -3.16 6.03
C GLN A 436 -9.93 -4.58 5.79
N LEU A 437 -8.96 -4.74 4.89
CA LEU A 437 -8.34 -6.04 4.57
C LEU A 437 -7.42 -6.53 5.67
N ASP A 438 -6.68 -5.63 6.29
CA ASP A 438 -5.80 -5.91 7.41
C ASP A 438 -5.98 -4.88 8.54
N PRO A 439 -6.94 -5.13 9.46
CA PRO A 439 -7.22 -4.23 10.59
C PRO A 439 -6.09 -4.13 11.63
N TYR A 440 -5.05 -4.93 11.48
CA TYR A 440 -3.96 -5.04 12.46
C TYR A 440 -2.64 -4.44 11.96
N SER A 441 -2.54 -4.11 10.67
CA SER A 441 -1.34 -3.49 10.09
C SER A 441 -1.32 -1.98 10.34
N PRO A 442 -0.35 -1.44 11.11
CA PRO A 442 -0.36 -0.04 11.49
C PRO A 442 -0.13 0.92 10.32
N ASN A 443 0.60 0.51 9.28
CA ASN A 443 1.04 1.41 8.22
C ASN A 443 -0.13 2.09 7.48
N ALA A 444 -1.17 1.32 7.12
CA ALA A 444 -2.32 1.88 6.42
C ALA A 444 -3.12 2.85 7.32
N TYR A 445 -3.25 2.55 8.62
CA TYR A 445 -3.91 3.43 9.58
C TYR A 445 -3.15 4.74 9.79
N ILE A 446 -1.82 4.66 9.95
CA ILE A 446 -0.95 5.82 10.14
C ILE A 446 -1.04 6.75 8.92
N ASN A 447 -0.95 6.19 7.72
CA ASN A 447 -1.02 6.97 6.49
C ASN A 447 -2.43 7.53 6.24
N LEU A 448 -3.48 6.77 6.60
CA LEU A 448 -4.87 7.23 6.54
C LEU A 448 -5.12 8.38 7.52
N ALA A 449 -4.68 8.24 8.76
CA ALA A 449 -4.79 9.30 9.77
C ALA A 449 -3.97 10.54 9.36
N GLY A 450 -2.75 10.34 8.82
CA GLY A 450 -1.93 11.43 8.29
C GLY A 450 -2.63 12.20 7.19
N GLY A 451 -3.21 11.52 6.21
CA GLY A 451 -3.97 12.15 5.13
C GLY A 451 -5.23 12.89 5.62
N LEU A 452 -5.97 12.29 6.56
CA LEU A 452 -7.13 12.95 7.17
C LEU A 452 -6.74 14.21 7.96
N HIS A 453 -5.65 14.12 8.74
CA HIS A 453 -5.12 15.26 9.47
C HIS A 453 -4.69 16.38 8.52
N TRP A 454 -4.00 16.03 7.44
CA TRP A 454 -3.58 16.98 6.40
C TRP A 454 -4.77 17.66 5.70
N LEU A 455 -5.88 16.93 5.48
CA LEU A 455 -7.14 17.48 4.97
C LEU A 455 -7.91 18.32 6.01
N GLY A 456 -7.42 18.44 7.25
CA GLY A 456 -8.08 19.16 8.34
C GLY A 456 -9.18 18.36 9.05
N ALA A 457 -9.40 17.11 8.69
CA ALA A 457 -10.37 16.20 9.31
C ALA A 457 -9.81 15.58 10.61
N ARG A 458 -9.40 16.42 11.58
CA ARG A 458 -8.66 16.03 12.79
C ARG A 458 -9.38 14.99 13.63
N ASP A 459 -10.68 15.18 13.88
CA ASP A 459 -11.47 14.21 14.67
C ASP A 459 -11.50 12.82 14.01
N SER A 460 -11.62 12.79 12.68
CA SER A 460 -11.56 11.53 11.93
C SER A 460 -10.17 10.90 11.97
N ALA A 461 -9.11 11.71 11.94
CA ALA A 461 -7.74 11.22 12.07
C ALA A 461 -7.49 10.57 13.44
N HIS A 462 -7.95 11.23 14.52
CA HIS A 462 -7.89 10.63 15.88
C HIS A 462 -8.71 9.34 15.96
N ALA A 463 -9.93 9.32 15.44
CA ALA A 463 -10.78 8.13 15.45
C ALA A 463 -10.14 6.92 14.70
N VAL A 464 -9.39 7.18 13.63
CA VAL A 464 -8.63 6.13 12.91
C VAL A 464 -7.52 5.55 13.79
N ILE A 465 -6.81 6.37 14.56
CA ILE A 465 -5.76 5.90 15.48
C ILE A 465 -6.36 5.21 16.71
N ASP A 466 -7.50 5.69 17.21
CA ASP A 466 -8.21 5.01 18.30
C ASP A 466 -8.69 3.62 17.87
N LEU A 467 -9.20 3.49 16.63
CA LEU A 467 -9.57 2.19 16.07
C LEU A 467 -8.36 1.25 15.91
N LEU A 468 -7.19 1.78 15.54
CA LEU A 468 -5.97 0.97 15.52
C LEU A 468 -5.61 0.49 16.92
N GLU A 469 -5.70 1.34 17.95
CA GLU A 469 -5.43 0.96 19.34
C GLU A 469 -6.41 -0.07 19.87
N GLU A 470 -7.69 0.02 19.49
CA GLU A 470 -8.70 -1.01 19.82
C GLU A 470 -8.34 -2.38 19.20
N ASN A 471 -7.84 -2.38 17.96
CA ASN A 471 -7.47 -3.60 17.27
C ASN A 471 -6.14 -4.19 17.76
N VAL A 472 -5.18 -3.32 18.10
CA VAL A 472 -3.80 -3.68 18.47
C VAL A 472 -3.38 -2.84 19.68
N PRO A 473 -3.82 -3.18 20.90
CA PRO A 473 -3.53 -2.41 22.10
C PRO A 473 -2.02 -2.34 22.43
N GLY A 474 -1.60 -1.26 23.08
CA GLY A 474 -0.26 -1.16 23.68
C GLY A 474 0.89 -0.97 22.69
N GLN A 475 0.62 -0.80 21.41
CA GLN A 475 1.65 -0.66 20.39
C GLN A 475 2.35 0.71 20.45
N PRO A 476 3.69 0.76 20.48
CA PRO A 476 4.42 2.03 20.49
C PRO A 476 4.09 2.95 19.33
N TRP A 477 3.69 2.42 18.17
CA TRP A 477 3.27 3.18 16.99
C TRP A 477 2.10 4.12 17.26
N VAL A 478 1.12 3.70 18.06
CA VAL A 478 -0.05 4.50 18.42
C VAL A 478 0.40 5.75 19.18
N HIS A 479 1.22 5.59 20.20
CA HIS A 479 1.78 6.70 20.97
C HIS A 479 2.62 7.65 20.13
N ARG A 480 3.43 7.10 19.18
CA ARG A 480 4.20 7.92 18.24
C ARG A 480 3.31 8.84 17.41
N VAL A 481 2.30 8.26 16.74
CA VAL A 481 1.44 9.02 15.82
C VAL A 481 0.57 10.00 16.60
N ARG A 482 -0.02 9.57 17.72
CA ARG A 482 -0.85 10.43 18.58
C ARG A 482 -0.05 11.61 19.14
N SER A 483 1.20 11.39 19.59
CA SER A 483 2.05 12.49 20.04
C SER A 483 2.39 13.47 18.92
N SER A 484 2.62 12.99 17.70
CA SER A 484 2.86 13.85 16.53
C SER A 484 1.62 14.66 16.16
N MET A 485 0.43 14.05 16.16
CA MET A 485 -0.84 14.74 15.89
C MET A 485 -1.13 15.80 16.92
N LEU A 486 -0.98 15.47 18.21
CA LEU A 486 -1.20 16.43 19.30
C LEU A 486 -0.20 17.59 19.25
N ALA A 487 1.07 17.32 18.92
CA ALA A 487 2.07 18.37 18.73
C ALA A 487 1.73 19.28 17.53
N ALA A 488 1.26 18.72 16.42
CA ALA A 488 0.78 19.48 15.26
C ALA A 488 -0.49 20.29 15.55
N GLU A 489 -1.25 19.89 16.55
CA GLU A 489 -2.42 20.62 17.08
C GLU A 489 -2.09 21.60 18.22
N TRP A 490 -0.82 21.83 18.49
CA TRP A 490 -0.31 22.70 19.56
C TRP A 490 -0.68 22.23 20.99
N LYS A 491 -1.07 20.97 21.15
CA LYS A 491 -1.46 20.34 22.43
C LYS A 491 -0.25 19.65 23.07
N TYR A 492 0.80 20.42 23.35
CA TYR A 492 2.10 19.90 23.78
C TYR A 492 2.08 19.14 25.09
N ASP A 493 1.25 19.55 26.07
CA ASP A 493 1.11 18.81 27.33
C ASP A 493 0.52 17.41 27.12
N SER A 494 -0.47 17.30 26.24
CA SER A 494 -1.05 16.00 25.88
C SER A 494 -0.06 15.17 25.07
N ALA A 495 0.70 15.79 24.15
CA ALA A 495 1.76 15.14 23.40
C ALA A 495 2.86 14.58 24.32
N GLN A 496 3.20 15.29 25.43
CA GLN A 496 4.17 14.84 26.42
C GLN A 496 3.74 13.52 27.07
N VAL A 497 2.45 13.35 27.39
CA VAL A 497 1.93 12.09 27.98
C VAL A 497 2.20 10.89 27.06
N GLU A 498 2.02 11.06 25.76
CA GLU A 498 2.27 10.03 24.76
C GLU A 498 3.78 9.75 24.60
N VAL A 499 4.61 10.79 24.63
CA VAL A 499 6.09 10.66 24.62
C VAL A 499 6.58 9.91 25.85
N ASP A 500 6.03 10.21 27.03
CA ASP A 500 6.37 9.49 28.26
C ASP A 500 5.98 7.99 28.19
N SER A 501 4.90 7.67 27.48
CA SER A 501 4.48 6.30 27.22
C SER A 501 5.45 5.57 26.28
N LEU A 502 5.93 6.24 25.22
CA LEU A 502 7.01 5.72 24.37
C LEU A 502 8.30 5.45 25.13
N MET A 503 8.71 6.36 26.01
CA MET A 503 9.91 6.19 26.84
C MET A 503 9.80 4.98 27.79
N ARG A 504 8.61 4.71 28.29
CA ARG A 504 8.32 3.56 29.17
C ARG A 504 8.24 2.22 28.45
N SER A 505 8.03 2.21 27.15
CA SER A 505 7.88 0.97 26.37
C SER A 505 9.12 0.06 26.38
N GLY A 506 10.30 0.61 26.71
CA GLY A 506 11.57 -0.12 26.73
C GLY A 506 12.15 -0.45 25.35
N SER A 507 11.40 -0.18 24.27
CA SER A 507 11.83 -0.40 22.90
C SER A 507 12.88 0.63 22.48
N THR A 508 13.96 0.21 21.83
CA THR A 508 15.00 1.10 21.27
C THR A 508 14.38 2.05 20.24
N THR A 509 13.56 1.51 19.35
CA THR A 509 12.82 2.27 18.33
C THR A 509 11.82 3.24 18.98
N GLY A 510 11.06 2.80 19.98
CA GLY A 510 10.14 3.66 20.74
C GLY A 510 10.87 4.82 21.41
N ARG A 511 12.05 4.58 22.00
CA ARG A 511 12.89 5.63 22.57
C ARG A 511 13.37 6.63 21.51
N ARG A 512 13.77 6.17 20.31
CA ARG A 512 14.20 7.04 19.21
C ARG A 512 13.05 7.97 18.78
N TRP A 513 11.82 7.45 18.62
CA TRP A 513 10.65 8.26 18.31
C TRP A 513 10.26 9.22 19.41
N ALA A 514 10.34 8.77 20.67
CA ALA A 514 10.11 9.63 21.82
C ALA A 514 11.07 10.84 21.83
N LEU A 515 12.35 10.63 21.54
CA LEU A 515 13.34 11.70 21.46
C LEU A 515 13.07 12.69 20.32
N GLN A 516 12.54 12.21 19.18
CA GLN A 516 12.15 13.12 18.08
C GLN A 516 11.02 14.07 18.50
N ASN A 517 9.95 13.51 19.08
CA ASN A 517 8.80 14.30 19.49
C ASN A 517 9.08 15.16 20.73
N GLN A 518 9.90 14.64 21.68
CA GLN A 518 10.37 15.41 22.84
C GLN A 518 11.15 16.64 22.39
N THR A 519 12.01 16.51 21.40
CA THR A 519 12.73 17.65 20.83
C THR A 519 11.75 18.73 20.35
N ALA A 520 10.69 18.37 19.61
CA ALA A 520 9.68 19.34 19.15
C ALA A 520 8.97 20.01 20.34
N ILE A 521 8.57 19.25 21.36
CA ILE A 521 7.92 19.79 22.56
C ILE A 521 8.83 20.79 23.28
N ASP A 522 10.11 20.43 23.49
CA ASP A 522 11.05 21.33 24.17
C ASP A 522 11.35 22.59 23.37
N LEU A 523 11.37 22.49 22.02
CA LEU A 523 11.49 23.63 21.14
C LEU A 523 10.32 24.60 21.30
N ALA A 524 9.11 24.09 21.29
CA ALA A 524 7.90 24.91 21.44
C ALA A 524 7.89 25.65 22.81
N HIS A 525 8.39 25.01 23.87
CA HIS A 525 8.46 25.60 25.20
C HIS A 525 9.68 26.49 25.44
N GLY A 526 10.52 26.70 24.42
CA GLY A 526 11.75 27.50 24.57
C GLY A 526 12.83 26.85 25.45
N ARG A 527 12.76 25.52 25.68
CA ARG A 527 13.77 24.72 26.39
C ARG A 527 14.85 24.26 25.41
N LEU A 528 15.57 25.22 24.84
CA LEU A 528 16.48 25.01 23.71
C LEU A 528 17.70 24.17 24.12
N ILE A 529 18.21 24.39 25.33
CA ILE A 529 19.34 23.61 25.89
C ILE A 529 18.95 22.13 26.04
N GLN A 530 17.72 21.85 26.46
CA GLN A 530 17.25 20.49 26.61
C GLN A 530 16.99 19.83 25.25
N ALA A 531 16.37 20.56 24.31
CA ALA A 531 16.17 20.10 22.96
C ALA A 531 17.51 19.70 22.29
N GLN A 532 18.56 20.52 22.50
CA GLN A 532 19.91 20.24 22.05
C GLN A 532 20.48 18.93 22.63
N ARG A 533 20.34 18.71 23.94
CA ARG A 533 20.79 17.46 24.60
C ARG A 533 20.13 16.21 24.02
N TRP A 534 18.84 16.31 23.64
CA TRP A 534 18.16 15.17 23.00
C TRP A 534 18.72 14.87 21.62
N GLN A 535 19.07 15.91 20.85
CA GLN A 535 19.73 15.74 19.54
C GLN A 535 21.12 15.11 19.69
N ASP A 536 21.93 15.59 20.62
CA ASP A 536 23.26 15.04 20.90
C ASP A 536 23.20 13.55 21.30
N SER A 537 22.16 13.16 22.06
CA SER A 537 21.97 11.77 22.51
C SER A 537 21.57 10.80 21.39
N ARG A 538 21.13 11.31 20.25
CA ARG A 538 20.75 10.49 19.08
C ARG A 538 21.94 9.99 18.25
N GLN A 539 23.17 10.38 18.62
CA GLN A 539 24.39 10.09 17.84
C GLN A 539 24.29 10.54 16.37
N SER A 540 23.50 11.60 16.11
CA SER A 540 23.46 12.18 14.78
C SER A 540 24.86 12.72 14.46
N GLU A 541 25.52 12.09 13.52
CA GLU A 541 26.84 12.52 13.03
C GLU A 541 26.76 13.76 12.13
N ASP A 542 25.56 14.36 11.96
CA ASP A 542 25.39 15.55 11.13
C ASP A 542 25.57 16.86 11.96
N PRO A 543 26.79 17.39 12.02
CA PRO A 543 27.10 18.63 12.73
C PRO A 543 26.43 19.86 12.09
N LEU A 544 25.96 19.73 10.86
CA LEU A 544 25.27 20.83 10.16
C LEU A 544 23.81 20.95 10.57
N LEU A 545 23.13 19.84 10.85
CA LEU A 545 21.74 19.86 11.31
C LEU A 545 21.65 20.53 12.69
N GLU A 546 22.60 20.23 13.60
CA GLU A 546 22.70 20.86 14.91
C GLU A 546 22.97 22.36 14.76
N ALA A 547 23.96 22.73 13.94
CA ALA A 547 24.31 24.12 13.70
C ALA A 547 23.18 24.93 13.06
N ALA A 548 22.43 24.33 12.11
CA ALA A 548 21.28 24.96 11.51
C ALA A 548 20.19 25.31 12.54
N TRP A 549 20.02 24.43 13.53
CA TRP A 549 19.11 24.68 14.63
C TRP A 549 19.56 25.85 15.52
N GLN A 550 20.82 25.83 16.01
CA GLN A 550 21.36 26.90 16.85
C GLN A 550 21.33 28.23 16.11
N ALA A 551 21.63 28.23 14.84
CA ALA A 551 21.61 29.41 13.98
C ALA A 551 20.18 29.94 13.77
N TRP A 552 19.17 29.07 13.68
CA TRP A 552 17.77 29.50 13.61
C TRP A 552 17.34 30.27 14.89
N VAL A 553 17.73 29.79 16.07
CA VAL A 553 17.49 30.48 17.33
C VAL A 553 18.10 31.87 17.35
N GLU A 554 19.34 32.00 16.90
CA GLU A 554 20.01 33.31 16.79
C GLU A 554 19.26 34.22 15.80
N LEU A 555 18.80 33.66 14.68
CA LEU A 555 18.16 34.44 13.60
C LEU A 555 16.74 34.91 14.01
N GLU A 556 15.88 34.01 14.43
CA GLU A 556 14.45 34.28 14.60
C GLU A 556 14.08 34.66 16.02
N VAL A 557 14.69 34.01 17.02
CA VAL A 557 14.38 34.27 18.42
C VAL A 557 15.18 35.46 18.95
N ARG A 558 16.53 35.44 18.74
CA ARG A 558 17.43 36.49 19.25
C ARG A 558 17.65 37.63 18.26
N GLN A 559 17.22 37.48 17.01
CA GLN A 559 17.37 38.46 15.92
C GLN A 559 18.83 38.86 15.63
N GLN A 560 19.77 37.90 15.83
CA GLN A 560 21.21 38.10 15.66
C GLN A 560 21.73 37.44 14.40
N ARG A 561 21.46 38.01 13.22
CA ARG A 561 21.86 37.47 11.91
C ARG A 561 23.35 37.11 11.81
N VAL A 562 24.24 37.96 12.35
CA VAL A 562 25.68 37.73 12.27
C VAL A 562 26.09 36.52 13.13
N ALA A 563 25.47 36.31 14.29
CA ALA A 563 25.72 35.14 15.13
C ALA A 563 25.23 33.88 14.44
N ALA A 564 24.02 33.91 13.86
CA ALA A 564 23.46 32.80 13.09
C ALA A 564 24.39 32.35 11.95
N ALA A 565 24.85 33.29 11.13
CA ALA A 565 25.76 32.98 10.03
C ALA A 565 27.09 32.38 10.53
N ARG A 566 27.68 32.88 11.60
CA ARG A 566 28.94 32.33 12.15
C ARG A 566 28.82 30.89 12.61
N ILE A 567 27.67 30.52 13.21
CA ILE A 567 27.42 29.14 13.68
C ILE A 567 27.47 28.18 12.49
N LEU A 568 26.77 28.51 11.41
CA LEU A 568 26.74 27.69 10.21
C LEU A 568 28.11 27.62 9.52
N ASP A 569 28.78 28.79 9.34
CA ASP A 569 30.09 28.81 8.74
C ASP A 569 31.11 27.95 9.50
N ALA A 570 31.05 27.96 10.82
CA ALA A 570 31.89 27.12 11.66
C ALA A 570 31.57 25.63 11.53
N ALA A 571 30.29 25.27 11.35
CA ALA A 571 29.88 23.90 11.12
C ALA A 571 30.27 23.41 9.71
N LEU A 572 30.08 24.25 8.70
CA LEU A 572 30.49 23.94 7.34
C LEU A 572 31.99 23.71 7.21
N ALA A 573 32.81 24.53 7.89
CA ALA A 573 34.26 24.37 7.91
C ALA A 573 34.69 23.01 8.54
N ARG A 574 33.88 22.43 9.41
CA ARG A 574 34.12 21.11 10.01
C ARG A 574 33.61 19.96 9.14
N ALA A 575 32.48 20.16 8.46
CA ALA A 575 31.82 19.12 7.70
C ALA A 575 32.39 18.86 6.30
N GLY A 576 33.22 19.78 5.75
CA GLY A 576 33.83 19.64 4.43
C GLY A 576 33.06 20.32 3.29
N ALA A 577 33.26 19.86 2.06
CA ALA A 577 32.69 20.50 0.87
C ALA A 577 31.16 20.22 0.77
N ILE A 578 30.39 21.21 0.33
CA ILE A 578 28.94 21.12 0.13
C ILE A 578 28.55 19.92 -0.76
N ASP A 579 29.34 19.63 -1.79
CA ASP A 579 29.04 18.55 -2.75
C ASP A 579 29.19 17.12 -2.17
N THR A 580 29.77 16.97 -0.97
CA THR A 580 29.98 15.68 -0.31
C THR A 580 28.94 15.40 0.77
N ILE A 581 28.04 16.35 1.03
CA ILE A 581 27.01 16.26 2.05
C ILE A 581 25.67 16.13 1.34
N ASP A 582 24.84 15.18 1.76
CA ASP A 582 23.46 15.07 1.27
C ASP A 582 22.80 16.46 1.32
N GLY A 583 22.34 16.94 0.16
CA GLY A 583 21.76 18.27 0.02
C GLY A 583 20.59 18.41 0.97
N SER A 584 20.51 19.54 1.62
CA SER A 584 19.40 19.81 2.50
C SER A 584 18.71 21.08 2.04
N LEU A 585 17.46 20.93 1.63
CA LEU A 585 16.58 22.04 1.29
C LEU A 585 16.51 23.01 2.47
N ASP A 586 16.44 22.50 3.70
CA ASP A 586 16.40 23.30 4.93
C ASP A 586 17.61 24.22 5.06
N ARG A 587 18.81 23.78 4.67
CA ARG A 587 20.02 24.59 4.71
C ARG A 587 19.95 25.73 3.71
N ALA A 588 19.46 25.46 2.49
CA ALA A 588 19.26 26.48 1.49
C ALA A 588 18.30 27.58 1.99
N PHE A 589 17.16 27.18 2.54
CA PHE A 589 16.19 28.11 3.13
C PHE A 589 16.72 28.87 4.34
N PHE A 590 17.55 28.19 5.15
CA PHE A 590 18.18 28.84 6.29
C PHE A 590 19.15 29.95 5.84
N TYR A 591 20.09 29.65 4.94
CA TYR A 591 21.03 30.67 4.42
C TYR A 591 20.29 31.79 3.68
N ALA A 592 19.19 31.47 2.98
CA ALA A 592 18.32 32.44 2.37
C ALA A 592 17.75 33.41 3.42
N SER A 593 17.17 32.88 4.51
CA SER A 593 16.62 33.66 5.64
C SER A 593 17.68 34.52 6.34
N ALA A 594 18.92 34.02 6.41
CA ALA A 594 20.07 34.72 6.99
C ALA A 594 20.63 35.84 6.10
N GLY A 595 20.14 35.99 4.86
CA GLY A 595 20.62 36.98 3.89
C GLY A 595 21.99 36.64 3.29
N ARG A 596 22.24 35.35 3.08
CA ARG A 596 23.45 34.77 2.49
C ARG A 596 23.13 34.14 1.11
N PRO A 597 22.90 34.96 0.05
CA PRO A 597 22.36 34.48 -1.21
C PRO A 597 23.25 33.49 -1.95
N ASP A 598 24.57 33.66 -1.89
CA ASP A 598 25.49 32.80 -2.61
C ASP A 598 25.53 31.41 -2.04
N GLU A 599 25.57 31.29 -0.70
CA GLU A 599 25.54 30.03 0.01
C GLU A 599 24.16 29.36 -0.10
N ALA A 600 23.09 30.11 0.00
CA ALA A 600 21.74 29.62 -0.19
C ALA A 600 21.56 28.96 -1.56
N ARG A 601 22.00 29.63 -2.62
CA ARG A 601 21.96 29.07 -3.99
C ARG A 601 22.89 27.88 -4.18
N ALA A 602 24.07 27.88 -3.54
CA ALA A 602 24.97 26.73 -3.57
C ALA A 602 24.33 25.48 -2.95
N TRP A 603 23.68 25.63 -1.78
CA TRP A 603 22.97 24.54 -1.13
C TRP A 603 21.74 24.06 -1.93
N MET A 604 20.95 24.98 -2.49
CA MET A 604 19.83 24.62 -3.36
C MET A 604 20.31 23.85 -4.60
N ALA A 605 21.43 24.26 -5.19
CA ALA A 605 22.00 23.55 -6.32
C ALA A 605 22.56 22.18 -5.93
N ALA A 606 23.11 22.02 -4.72
CA ALA A 606 23.56 20.74 -4.19
C ALA A 606 22.39 19.79 -3.96
N ASP A 607 21.30 20.25 -3.34
CA ASP A 607 20.06 19.48 -3.14
C ASP A 607 19.51 18.93 -4.47
N ARG A 608 19.44 19.79 -5.49
CA ARG A 608 18.95 19.41 -6.81
C ARG A 608 19.87 18.42 -7.56
N ARG A 609 21.18 18.39 -7.26
CA ARG A 609 22.11 17.39 -7.80
C ARG A 609 22.07 16.07 -7.06
N ALA A 610 21.95 16.11 -5.75
CA ALA A 610 21.94 14.92 -4.89
C ALA A 610 20.69 14.06 -5.04
N SER A 611 19.58 14.68 -5.40
CA SER A 611 18.27 14.04 -5.47
C SER A 611 17.56 14.29 -6.81
N ASN A 612 16.97 13.24 -7.39
CA ASN A 612 16.06 13.39 -8.53
C ASN A 612 14.70 13.96 -8.12
N ARG A 613 14.46 14.21 -6.83
CA ARG A 613 13.19 14.70 -6.28
C ARG A 613 12.67 15.93 -7.03
N TYR A 614 13.52 16.95 -7.18
CA TYR A 614 13.12 18.18 -7.86
C TYR A 614 12.76 17.94 -9.33
N SER A 615 13.54 17.15 -10.06
CA SER A 615 13.31 16.90 -11.49
C SER A 615 12.08 16.02 -11.74
N SER A 616 11.71 15.15 -10.81
CA SER A 616 10.55 14.26 -10.90
C SER A 616 9.23 14.91 -10.46
N GLN A 617 9.30 16.03 -9.72
CA GLN A 617 8.10 16.74 -9.30
C GLN A 617 7.31 17.31 -10.48
N PRO A 618 5.97 17.40 -10.38
CA PRO A 618 5.14 18.18 -11.30
C PRO A 618 5.59 19.64 -11.45
N ALA A 619 5.44 20.19 -12.63
CA ALA A 619 5.90 21.56 -12.92
C ALA A 619 5.38 22.63 -11.94
N PRO A 620 4.09 22.61 -11.50
CA PRO A 620 3.60 23.57 -10.51
C PRO A 620 4.30 23.47 -9.16
N LEU A 621 4.60 22.25 -8.68
CA LEU A 621 5.31 22.08 -7.40
C LEU A 621 6.75 22.59 -7.48
N ARG A 622 7.43 22.36 -8.62
CA ARG A 622 8.77 22.96 -8.85
C ARG A 622 8.72 24.47 -8.87
N ALA A 623 7.75 25.06 -9.58
CA ALA A 623 7.58 26.51 -9.63
C ALA A 623 7.27 27.09 -8.23
N GLY A 624 6.41 26.40 -7.45
CA GLY A 624 6.13 26.78 -6.06
C GLY A 624 7.38 26.74 -5.18
N GLU A 625 8.18 25.68 -5.26
CA GLU A 625 9.45 25.56 -4.50
C GLU A 625 10.45 26.68 -4.90
N ASP A 626 10.59 26.93 -6.20
CA ASP A 626 11.46 27.99 -6.70
C ASP A 626 11.00 29.37 -6.21
N GLY A 627 9.72 29.65 -6.32
CA GLY A 627 9.12 30.91 -5.86
C GLY A 627 9.23 31.09 -4.35
N TRP A 628 9.02 30.02 -3.58
CA TRP A 628 9.19 30.05 -2.13
C TRP A 628 10.64 30.35 -1.75
N PHE A 629 11.60 29.63 -2.35
CA PHE A 629 13.02 29.89 -2.10
C PHE A 629 13.43 31.33 -2.43
N GLU A 630 13.08 31.85 -3.61
CA GLU A 630 13.38 33.25 -3.99
C GLU A 630 12.68 34.25 -3.07
N GLY A 631 11.48 33.97 -2.59
CA GLY A 631 10.77 34.80 -1.63
C GLY A 631 11.49 34.90 -0.28
N VAL A 632 11.93 33.73 0.27
CA VAL A 632 12.70 33.69 1.52
C VAL A 632 14.07 34.36 1.33
N LEU A 633 14.70 34.21 0.18
CA LEU A 633 15.96 34.89 -0.16
C LEU A 633 15.78 36.41 -0.19
N ALA A 634 14.76 36.90 -0.88
CA ALA A 634 14.43 38.34 -0.92
C ALA A 634 14.15 38.88 0.49
N PHE A 635 13.45 38.12 1.34
CA PHE A 635 13.24 38.46 2.74
C PHE A 635 14.56 38.60 3.50
N GLY A 636 15.46 37.65 3.37
CA GLY A 636 16.78 37.67 3.99
C GLY A 636 17.63 38.87 3.55
N GLU A 637 17.52 39.29 2.30
CA GLU A 637 18.19 40.47 1.74
C GLU A 637 17.51 41.80 2.15
N GLY A 638 16.36 41.76 2.80
CA GLY A 638 15.60 42.92 3.21
C GLY A 638 14.71 43.55 2.13
N ARG A 639 14.53 42.87 1.02
CA ARG A 639 13.65 43.23 -0.11
C ARG A 639 12.22 42.72 0.14
N PHE A 640 11.55 43.29 1.17
CA PHE A 640 10.31 42.73 1.70
C PHE A 640 9.13 42.73 0.72
N SER A 641 9.05 43.75 -0.17
CA SER A 641 8.02 43.82 -1.21
C SER A 641 8.22 42.67 -2.23
N ASP A 642 9.46 42.46 -2.69
CA ASP A 642 9.79 41.37 -3.63
C ASP A 642 9.52 40.01 -2.98
N ALA A 643 9.81 39.88 -1.68
CA ALA A 643 9.52 38.66 -0.92
C ALA A 643 8.01 38.36 -0.90
N VAL A 644 7.17 39.37 -0.66
CA VAL A 644 5.72 39.21 -0.70
C VAL A 644 5.23 38.75 -2.08
N ASP A 645 5.73 39.38 -3.14
CA ASP A 645 5.33 39.05 -4.50
C ASP A 645 5.73 37.62 -4.89
N ALA A 646 6.97 37.21 -4.57
CA ALA A 646 7.48 35.87 -4.85
C ALA A 646 6.73 34.79 -4.04
N LEU A 647 6.47 35.01 -2.75
CA LEU A 647 5.74 34.08 -1.89
C LEU A 647 4.28 33.94 -2.30
N ARG A 648 3.62 35.00 -2.75
CA ARG A 648 2.26 34.93 -3.30
C ARG A 648 2.21 34.14 -4.61
N GLN A 649 3.24 34.28 -5.45
CA GLN A 649 3.33 33.47 -6.66
C GLN A 649 3.54 32.00 -6.31
N ALA A 650 4.43 31.70 -5.36
CA ALA A 650 4.65 30.35 -4.86
C ALA A 650 3.37 29.71 -4.32
N GLU A 651 2.59 30.46 -3.54
CA GLU A 651 1.27 30.04 -3.08
C GLU A 651 0.36 29.62 -4.23
N ALA A 652 0.24 30.48 -5.26
CA ALA A 652 -0.59 30.21 -6.43
C ALA A 652 -0.12 28.99 -7.23
N ASP A 653 1.20 28.80 -7.35
CA ASP A 653 1.79 27.66 -8.05
C ASP A 653 1.50 26.35 -7.31
N TYR A 654 1.64 26.31 -5.98
CA TYR A 654 1.27 25.15 -5.16
C TYR A 654 -0.25 24.89 -5.21
N ASP A 655 -1.10 25.92 -5.10
CA ASP A 655 -2.55 25.78 -5.15
C ASP A 655 -3.07 25.31 -6.51
N SER A 656 -2.31 25.52 -7.58
CA SER A 656 -2.66 24.99 -8.90
C SER A 656 -2.57 23.48 -8.98
N PHE A 657 -1.80 22.86 -8.08
CA PHE A 657 -1.64 21.40 -7.99
C PHE A 657 -2.44 20.79 -6.81
N TYR A 658 -2.34 21.43 -5.65
CA TYR A 658 -3.10 21.05 -4.44
C TYR A 658 -3.93 22.29 -3.99
N PRO A 659 -5.22 22.36 -4.29
CA PRO A 659 -6.06 23.47 -3.85
C PRO A 659 -5.97 23.71 -2.34
N GLU A 660 -5.77 24.96 -1.94
CA GLU A 660 -5.57 25.42 -0.55
C GLU A 660 -4.26 24.99 0.13
N PHE A 661 -3.39 24.28 -0.58
CA PHE A 661 -2.14 23.80 -0.01
C PHE A 661 -1.04 24.87 0.00
N GLY A 662 -0.96 25.69 -1.04
CA GLY A 662 0.04 26.76 -1.14
C GLY A 662 -0.09 27.75 0.00
N ALA A 663 -1.32 28.11 0.36
CA ALA A 663 -1.59 28.95 1.50
C ALA A 663 -1.04 28.39 2.82
N ARG A 664 -1.03 27.07 2.99
CA ARG A 664 -0.53 26.39 4.18
C ARG A 664 0.99 26.35 4.23
N ILE A 665 1.64 26.01 3.11
CA ILE A 665 3.11 25.86 3.02
C ILE A 665 3.80 27.19 3.31
N VAL A 666 3.38 28.27 2.64
CA VAL A 666 4.10 29.55 2.66
C VAL A 666 3.57 30.54 3.69
N SER A 667 2.51 30.18 4.45
CA SER A 667 1.80 31.12 5.37
C SER A 667 2.72 31.82 6.34
N TRP A 668 3.64 31.10 6.97
CA TRP A 668 4.54 31.67 7.97
C TRP A 668 5.55 32.64 7.35
N ASP A 669 6.18 32.26 6.24
CA ASP A 669 7.15 33.14 5.54
C ASP A 669 6.44 34.36 4.94
N LEU A 670 5.23 34.17 4.40
CA LEU A 670 4.41 35.25 3.87
C LEU A 670 3.93 36.20 4.97
N ALA A 671 3.56 35.67 6.16
CA ALA A 671 3.23 36.49 7.33
C ALA A 671 4.40 37.38 7.75
N ARG A 672 5.63 36.82 7.82
CA ARG A 672 6.84 37.57 8.12
C ARG A 672 7.14 38.65 7.08
N ALA A 673 6.98 38.32 5.81
CA ALA A 673 7.21 39.23 4.69
C ALA A 673 6.22 40.42 4.76
N TYR A 674 4.92 40.18 4.98
CA TYR A 674 3.92 41.20 5.18
C TYR A 674 4.22 42.08 6.40
N ASP A 675 4.60 41.45 7.54
CA ASP A 675 4.94 42.13 8.77
C ASP A 675 6.08 43.12 8.58
N ARG A 676 7.15 42.70 7.89
CA ARG A 676 8.31 43.55 7.60
C ARG A 676 8.07 44.55 6.48
N ALA A 677 7.11 44.31 5.58
CA ALA A 677 6.67 45.23 4.56
C ALA A 677 5.67 46.30 5.11
N GLY A 678 5.30 46.23 6.38
CA GLY A 678 4.35 47.14 7.01
C GLY A 678 2.88 46.88 6.68
N MET A 679 2.54 45.70 6.18
CA MET A 679 1.20 45.26 5.78
C MET A 679 0.53 44.51 6.94
N ALA A 680 0.29 45.18 8.05
CA ALA A 680 -0.09 44.58 9.34
C ALA A 680 -1.35 43.69 9.28
N ASP A 681 -2.40 44.08 8.53
CA ASP A 681 -3.63 43.30 8.42
C ASP A 681 -3.39 41.97 7.70
N SER A 682 -2.60 41.99 6.61
CA SER A 682 -2.22 40.80 5.87
C SER A 682 -1.30 39.87 6.69
N ALA A 683 -0.39 40.47 7.48
CA ALA A 683 0.48 39.73 8.38
C ALA A 683 -0.34 38.96 9.43
N VAL A 684 -1.28 39.61 10.09
CA VAL A 684 -2.17 39.00 11.09
C VAL A 684 -2.94 37.85 10.48
N ALA A 685 -3.59 38.04 9.34
CA ALA A 685 -4.36 36.99 8.68
C ALA A 685 -3.52 35.75 8.35
N ARG A 686 -2.27 35.95 7.93
CA ARG A 686 -1.35 34.84 7.61
C ARG A 686 -0.76 34.16 8.83
N TYR A 687 -0.48 34.91 9.91
CA TYR A 687 -0.07 34.30 11.17
C TYR A 687 -1.20 33.47 11.79
N GLU A 688 -2.45 33.92 11.73
CA GLU A 688 -3.61 33.14 12.18
C GLU A 688 -3.79 31.90 11.35
N MET A 689 -3.65 31.98 10.02
CA MET A 689 -3.69 30.81 9.13
C MET A 689 -2.59 29.79 9.47
N ALA A 690 -1.36 30.25 9.78
CA ALA A 690 -0.27 29.36 10.19
C ALA A 690 -0.56 28.64 11.51
N LEU A 691 -1.38 29.22 12.41
CA LEU A 691 -1.83 28.56 13.64
C LEU A 691 -2.94 27.52 13.40
N ASP A 692 -3.70 27.64 12.33
CA ASP A 692 -4.79 26.71 12.01
C ASP A 692 -4.31 25.43 11.36
N PHE A 693 -3.06 25.42 10.87
CA PHE A 693 -2.50 24.27 10.17
C PHE A 693 -1.28 23.71 10.87
N GLY A 694 -1.39 22.47 11.35
CA GLY A 694 -0.26 21.69 11.83
C GLY A 694 0.08 20.56 10.84
N ASP A 695 1.35 20.46 10.46
CA ASP A 695 1.89 19.42 9.58
C ASP A 695 2.61 18.36 10.40
N LEU A 696 2.18 17.11 10.26
CA LEU A 696 2.77 15.97 10.97
C LEU A 696 4.23 15.69 10.58
N LEU A 697 4.62 16.06 9.36
CA LEU A 697 5.97 15.85 8.85
C LEU A 697 6.92 16.96 9.33
N GLU A 698 6.39 18.16 9.61
CA GLU A 698 7.15 19.37 9.93
C GLU A 698 7.00 19.83 11.39
N ILE A 699 6.61 18.92 12.29
CA ILE A 699 6.32 19.27 13.70
C ILE A 699 7.47 20.01 14.39
N ARG A 700 8.75 19.72 14.07
CA ARG A 700 9.90 20.41 14.67
C ARG A 700 10.05 21.84 14.14
N ARG A 701 9.81 22.07 12.85
CA ARG A 701 9.81 23.41 12.26
C ARG A 701 8.68 24.23 12.86
N GLN A 702 7.49 23.71 12.89
CA GLN A 702 6.32 24.37 13.42
C GLN A 702 6.40 24.63 14.94
N ALA A 703 6.98 23.71 15.70
CA ALA A 703 7.24 23.92 17.12
C ALA A 703 8.15 25.13 17.40
N ARG A 704 9.06 25.48 16.49
CA ARG A 704 9.88 26.68 16.54
C ARG A 704 9.09 27.94 16.16
N GLU A 705 8.26 27.84 15.14
CA GLU A 705 7.49 28.94 14.57
C GLU A 705 6.33 29.36 15.47
N TYR A 706 5.73 28.42 16.21
CA TYR A 706 4.56 28.64 17.03
C TYR A 706 4.72 29.73 18.10
N PRO A 707 5.73 29.72 18.99
CA PRO A 707 5.89 30.79 19.98
C PRO A 707 6.19 32.14 19.35
N VAL A 708 6.94 32.16 18.24
CA VAL A 708 7.20 33.43 17.50
C VAL A 708 5.92 33.97 16.90
N THR A 709 5.06 33.13 16.37
CA THR A 709 3.76 33.51 15.83
C THR A 709 2.86 34.06 16.92
N LEU A 710 2.81 33.44 18.10
CA LEU A 710 2.00 33.95 19.23
C LEU A 710 2.41 35.36 19.66
N ILE A 711 3.70 35.58 19.86
CA ILE A 711 4.17 36.90 20.29
C ILE A 711 3.96 37.97 19.21
N ARG A 712 4.14 37.62 17.93
CA ARG A 712 3.89 38.54 16.82
C ARG A 712 2.40 38.93 16.70
N LEU A 713 1.50 37.98 16.83
CA LEU A 713 0.07 38.23 16.85
C LEU A 713 -0.32 39.14 18.05
N ALA A 714 0.24 38.85 19.24
CA ALA A 714 0.02 39.68 20.41
C ALA A 714 0.43 41.16 20.15
N GLU A 715 1.67 41.36 19.63
CA GLU A 715 2.19 42.69 19.30
C GLU A 715 1.33 43.42 18.24
N ARG A 716 0.91 42.72 17.18
CA ARG A 716 0.11 43.30 16.09
C ARG A 716 -1.30 43.66 16.56
N TYR A 717 -1.96 42.83 17.39
CA TYR A 717 -3.27 43.18 17.96
C TYR A 717 -3.19 44.31 19.00
N ASP A 718 -2.13 44.36 19.78
CA ASP A 718 -1.88 45.45 20.70
C ASP A 718 -1.72 46.81 19.97
N GLU A 719 -0.92 46.85 18.90
CA GLU A 719 -0.75 48.02 18.04
C GLU A 719 -2.08 48.49 17.39
N LYS A 720 -2.97 47.54 17.07
CA LYS A 720 -4.30 47.80 16.54
C LYS A 720 -5.32 48.30 17.62
N GLY A 721 -4.96 48.16 18.89
CA GLY A 721 -5.86 48.43 20.02
C GLY A 721 -6.90 47.35 20.27
N ASP A 722 -6.77 46.15 19.65
CA ASP A 722 -7.60 44.98 19.97
C ASP A 722 -6.99 44.27 21.18
N LEU A 723 -7.22 44.90 22.34
CA LEU A 723 -6.60 44.44 23.60
C LEU A 723 -7.11 43.09 24.06
N ASP A 724 -8.30 42.66 23.62
CA ASP A 724 -8.84 41.33 23.93
C ASP A 724 -8.00 40.22 23.27
N ARG A 725 -7.78 40.31 21.97
CA ARG A 725 -6.96 39.34 21.23
C ARG A 725 -5.50 39.46 21.63
N ALA A 726 -4.98 40.69 21.81
CA ALA A 726 -3.61 40.89 22.29
C ALA A 726 -3.36 40.13 23.61
N ALA A 727 -4.25 40.35 24.61
CA ALA A 727 -4.15 39.66 25.90
C ALA A 727 -4.20 38.12 25.75
N GLY A 728 -5.07 37.61 24.88
CA GLY A 728 -5.18 36.19 24.62
C GLY A 728 -3.87 35.58 24.08
N TYR A 729 -3.24 36.22 23.09
CA TYR A 729 -1.99 35.77 22.52
C TYR A 729 -0.79 35.99 23.45
N TYR A 730 -0.71 37.10 24.18
CA TYR A 730 0.32 37.27 25.21
C TYR A 730 0.19 36.23 26.31
N GLY A 731 -1.03 35.89 26.75
CA GLY A 731 -1.26 34.85 27.75
C GLY A 731 -0.74 33.49 27.27
N ARG A 732 -1.15 33.05 26.08
CA ARG A 732 -0.69 31.79 25.47
C ARG A 732 0.84 31.73 25.34
N PHE A 733 1.49 32.84 24.97
CA PHE A 733 2.95 32.91 24.87
C PHE A 733 3.62 32.78 26.21
N VAL A 734 3.14 33.55 27.23
CA VAL A 734 3.69 33.51 28.60
C VAL A 734 3.51 32.17 29.25
N ASP A 735 2.36 31.51 29.05
CA ASP A 735 2.09 30.18 29.58
C ASP A 735 3.01 29.14 28.91
N LEU A 736 3.13 29.22 27.59
CA LEU A 736 3.99 28.26 26.81
C LEU A 736 5.46 28.39 27.20
N TRP A 737 5.98 29.63 27.37
CA TRP A 737 7.39 29.88 27.65
C TRP A 737 7.67 30.13 29.14
N ASN A 738 6.75 29.75 30.02
CA ASN A 738 6.95 29.94 31.46
C ASN A 738 8.26 29.33 31.98
N ASP A 739 8.60 28.14 31.45
CA ASP A 739 9.82 27.38 31.79
C ASP A 739 10.89 27.44 30.68
N ALA A 740 10.88 28.46 29.84
CA ALA A 740 11.88 28.67 28.80
C ALA A 740 13.27 28.90 29.41
N ASP A 741 14.31 28.66 28.64
CA ASP A 741 15.70 28.87 29.04
C ASP A 741 15.95 30.28 29.61
N PRO A 742 16.88 30.41 30.57
CA PRO A 742 17.11 31.66 31.31
C PRO A 742 17.36 32.91 30.44
N ASP A 743 18.01 32.73 29.30
CA ASP A 743 18.31 33.81 28.34
C ASP A 743 17.09 34.26 27.52
N LEU A 744 16.02 33.48 27.49
CA LEU A 744 14.74 33.81 26.89
C LEU A 744 13.75 34.46 27.89
N GLN A 745 13.96 34.29 29.20
CA GLN A 745 13.07 34.85 30.26
C GLN A 745 12.85 36.36 30.16
N PRO A 746 13.83 37.21 29.81
CA PRO A 746 13.56 38.66 29.68
C PRO A 746 12.43 38.96 28.68
N ARG A 747 12.24 38.15 27.64
CA ARG A 747 11.19 38.29 26.65
C ARG A 747 9.82 37.85 27.21
N VAL A 748 9.82 36.77 27.98
CA VAL A 748 8.61 36.32 28.69
C VAL A 748 8.13 37.35 29.69
N GLU A 749 9.06 37.92 30.47
CA GLU A 749 8.76 38.98 31.44
C GLU A 749 8.25 40.27 30.78
N ALA A 750 8.79 40.63 29.60
CA ALA A 750 8.27 41.78 28.86
C ALA A 750 6.83 41.55 28.41
N ALA A 751 6.53 40.37 27.86
CA ALA A 751 5.19 39.96 27.46
C ALA A 751 4.22 39.91 28.65
N ARG A 752 4.67 39.38 29.81
CA ARG A 752 3.88 39.33 31.06
C ARG A 752 3.55 40.73 31.58
N ARG A 753 4.52 41.65 31.62
CA ARG A 753 4.28 43.04 31.99
C ARG A 753 3.24 43.71 31.09
N ARG A 754 3.36 43.53 29.78
CA ARG A 754 2.40 44.11 28.85
C ARG A 754 1.01 43.50 29.02
N LEU A 755 0.90 42.19 29.22
CA LEU A 755 -0.36 41.52 29.56
C LEU A 755 -1.02 42.13 30.83
N GLU A 756 -0.23 42.33 31.90
CA GLU A 756 -0.72 42.98 33.13
C GLU A 756 -1.17 44.42 32.92
N GLU A 757 -0.49 45.17 32.06
CA GLU A 757 -0.91 46.53 31.67
C GLU A 757 -2.25 46.51 30.93
N ILE A 758 -2.39 45.63 29.91
CA ILE A 758 -3.63 45.45 29.15
C ILE A 758 -4.80 45.07 30.08
N VAL A 759 -4.58 44.14 31.01
CA VAL A 759 -5.61 43.76 32.00
C VAL A 759 -6.02 44.96 32.88
N ARG A 760 -5.06 45.79 33.26
CA ARG A 760 -5.35 47.05 34.02
C ARG A 760 -6.04 48.11 33.18
N GLU A 761 -5.73 48.26 31.92
CA GLU A 761 -6.39 49.19 30.97
C GLU A 761 -7.86 48.80 30.71
N ARG A 762 -8.20 47.55 30.90
CA ARG A 762 -9.56 46.99 30.69
C ARG A 762 -10.44 46.98 31.95
N GLY A 763 -9.86 46.94 33.14
CA GLY A 763 -10.57 46.97 34.44
C GLY A 763 -10.74 48.36 34.96
#